data_fa9d758969d8ca0c4f6ec1def8bb486f
#
_entry.id   fa9d758969d8ca0c4f6ec1def8bb486f
#
_cell.length_a   1.000
_cell.length_b   1.000
_cell.length_c   1.000
_cell.angle_alpha   90.00
_cell.angle_beta   90.00
_cell.angle_gamma   90.00
#
_symmetry.space_group_name_H-M   'P 1'
#
loop_
_entity.id
_entity.type
_entity.pdbx_description
1 polymer ?
#
loop_
_entity_poly.entity_id
_entity_poly.type
_entity_poly.pdbx_seq_one_letter_code
_entity_poly.pdbx_strand_id
1 'polypeptide(L)'
;MTETRDAVHKPLFRRHARRPRLTALLDAAKAQSILVTAPAGYGKTTLAREWLQGRDDVAWYQATSASADVGAFSAGLAEAVAPLIPGAGERVRQRLRVGDATEQLARTLAELLAEDLEDWPAGGIVVLDDYHALAESTPVEAFVDWLITLVPIRVLVTSRRRPGWATARRFLYGEVVEIGRNELAMNDEEAGRVLEGRSTDAVRALVRQANGWPALIGLASLSADLEFPPEKVSESLFRYFAEEVLRREPPDVQRFMLLASIASSVDIRLARDVLEVDDSAQILERLRGEDLLHETTASGSLRFHPLLREFLRKRFKANHPTEFEKRVRLIIEDAKTHTRWEEAFELALESGNADEAAHIVGRAARSLLATGQSERLEKWLSACGAAGVTAPGAGLARAELLIRRGEMSAASAIAQDIVRRLTDEHPDHAWASNVAGRALHFTSKEYEAFKRFEIAKRSATSDQDQKDALWGLVLTSAEIAPEMMSGYLDELETRFADDIDVRFRLAVGQALALEMNSSLVGAWDRYAALLTSIQHTRDPLAASTFLASGASVALLRADYSVARRLAKQALNYCVELRLDFAVGSCYAYLTGAETGLRRFDRARRAWKAFSRSGVQREDPYFRVEGLAILARLLASQGTLDEALATQTEARGALPSRPLGAYLATLAVIEAALGNAAGARDAVSRARQQANSIERLSCSLLAEAIVEDVEGHESAFRTLATSAVTVCGRAEYLDGLVFAYRVYPRLLEVAQEDAEALSILRASLTQSRDHQLARKAGIDTGSYGGEDSLAMLTPRELDVLQLLSQGMTNVEIAQRLVITSGTAKVHVHHILEKLGVRNRLQAVLRAQELLGQGP
;
A
#
# COMPACT_ATOMS: atom_id res chain seq x y z
N MET A 1 -24.06 18.51 17.86
CA MET A 1 -23.64 18.30 16.46
C MET A 1 -24.11 19.44 15.54
N THR A 2 -24.28 20.65 16.04
CA THR A 2 -24.73 21.83 15.27
C THR A 2 -23.76 23.00 15.32
N GLU A 3 -22.65 22.91 16.05
CA GLU A 3 -21.67 24.01 16.21
C GLU A 3 -20.47 23.98 15.24
N THR A 4 -20.28 22.89 14.49
CA THR A 4 -19.13 22.74 13.57
C THR A 4 -19.41 23.27 12.16
N ARG A 5 -20.63 23.68 11.84
CA ARG A 5 -20.99 24.20 10.50
C ARG A 5 -20.71 25.69 10.28
N ASP A 6 -20.59 26.47 11.34
CA ASP A 6 -20.38 27.94 11.23
C ASP A 6 -18.90 28.37 11.08
N ALA A 7 -17.95 27.47 11.26
CA ALA A 7 -16.51 27.80 11.23
C ALA A 7 -15.96 28.10 9.81
N VAL A 8 -16.67 27.76 8.75
CA VAL A 8 -16.23 27.94 7.35
C VAL A 8 -16.50 29.39 6.85
N HIS A 9 -17.22 30.20 7.54
CA HIS A 9 -17.86 31.42 7.00
C HIS A 9 -17.47 32.77 7.62
N LYS A 10 -16.34 32.91 8.30
CA LYS A 10 -15.91 34.25 8.74
C LYS A 10 -14.92 34.88 7.77
N PRO A 11 -15.11 36.14 7.33
CA PRO A 11 -14.20 36.83 6.43
C PRO A 11 -12.85 37.06 7.10
N LEU A 12 -11.79 36.88 6.35
CA LEU A 12 -10.40 36.83 6.78
C LEU A 12 -9.77 38.17 7.16
N PHE A 13 -10.43 39.31 6.85
CA PHE A 13 -9.98 40.67 7.17
C PHE A 13 -11.20 41.56 7.48
N ARG A 14 -11.13 42.40 8.53
CA ARG A 14 -12.12 43.44 8.78
C ARG A 14 -12.16 44.49 7.66
N ARG A 15 -11.07 44.61 6.89
CA ARG A 15 -10.92 45.47 5.70
C ARG A 15 -10.74 44.65 4.43
N HIS A 16 -11.40 43.50 4.35
CA HIS A 16 -11.43 42.70 3.13
C HIS A 16 -12.19 43.44 2.04
N ALA A 17 -11.51 43.88 0.99
CA ALA A 17 -12.19 44.38 -0.19
C ALA A 17 -12.72 43.20 -1.00
N ARG A 18 -14.04 43.02 -1.03
CA ARG A 18 -14.67 42.12 -1.98
C ARG A 18 -14.21 42.47 -3.39
N ARG A 19 -13.95 41.42 -4.17
CA ARG A 19 -13.41 41.57 -5.52
C ARG A 19 -14.39 41.06 -6.57
N PRO A 20 -15.57 41.77 -6.79
CA PRO A 20 -16.62 41.31 -7.70
C PRO A 20 -16.14 41.04 -9.11
N ARG A 21 -15.14 41.79 -9.57
CA ARG A 21 -14.49 41.57 -10.85
C ARG A 21 -13.91 40.18 -10.99
N LEU A 22 -13.28 39.66 -9.94
CA LEU A 22 -12.66 38.31 -9.96
C LEU A 22 -13.70 37.22 -9.74
N THR A 23 -14.66 37.40 -8.84
CA THR A 23 -15.73 36.43 -8.66
C THR A 23 -16.58 36.29 -9.92
N ALA A 24 -16.85 37.40 -10.64
CA ALA A 24 -17.51 37.36 -11.94
C ALA A 24 -16.71 36.58 -13.01
N LEU A 25 -15.37 36.67 -13.00
CA LEU A 25 -14.53 35.83 -13.86
C LEU A 25 -14.64 34.33 -13.53
N LEU A 26 -14.68 34.00 -12.23
CA LEU A 26 -14.87 32.63 -11.77
C LEU A 26 -16.25 32.08 -12.11
N ASP A 27 -17.28 32.90 -12.00
CA ASP A 27 -18.67 32.54 -12.38
C ASP A 27 -18.82 32.33 -13.89
N ALA A 28 -18.14 33.15 -14.68
CA ALA A 28 -18.15 33.04 -16.13
C ALA A 28 -17.33 31.86 -16.66
N ALA A 29 -16.43 31.30 -15.87
CA ALA A 29 -15.59 30.20 -16.25
C ALA A 29 -16.40 28.91 -16.42
N LYS A 30 -16.46 28.38 -17.64
CA LYS A 30 -17.13 27.10 -17.97
C LYS A 30 -16.18 25.89 -17.94
N ALA A 31 -14.90 26.14 -17.75
CA ALA A 31 -13.87 25.11 -17.72
C ALA A 31 -14.08 24.15 -16.53
N GLN A 32 -13.72 22.91 -16.73
CA GLN A 32 -13.69 21.90 -15.67
C GLN A 32 -12.68 22.26 -14.59
N SER A 33 -11.51 22.78 -14.98
CA SER A 33 -10.45 23.17 -14.06
C SER A 33 -10.20 24.67 -14.12
N ILE A 34 -10.20 25.32 -12.96
CA ILE A 34 -9.91 26.74 -12.79
C ILE A 34 -8.58 26.87 -12.04
N LEU A 35 -7.59 27.50 -12.63
CA LEU A 35 -6.31 27.80 -12.00
C LEU A 35 -6.28 29.24 -11.53
N VAL A 36 -5.88 29.45 -10.29
CA VAL A 36 -5.58 30.77 -9.72
C VAL A 36 -4.09 30.80 -9.41
N THR A 37 -3.30 31.38 -10.32
CA THR A 37 -1.85 31.29 -10.32
C THR A 37 -1.16 32.64 -10.11
N ALA A 38 -0.49 32.81 -9.00
CA ALA A 38 0.32 33.99 -8.69
C ALA A 38 1.32 33.74 -7.55
N PRO A 39 2.37 34.57 -7.37
CA PRO A 39 3.24 34.51 -6.19
C PRO A 39 2.49 34.61 -4.87
N ALA A 40 3.19 34.43 -3.77
CA ALA A 40 2.62 34.59 -2.43
C ALA A 40 2.03 36.00 -2.22
N GLY A 41 0.94 36.10 -1.45
CA GLY A 41 0.33 37.39 -1.10
C GLY A 41 -0.58 38.01 -2.17
N TYR A 42 -0.89 37.33 -3.26
CA TYR A 42 -1.85 37.82 -4.26
C TYR A 42 -3.32 37.50 -3.92
N GLY A 43 -3.59 36.91 -2.75
CA GLY A 43 -4.95 36.67 -2.27
C GLY A 43 -5.67 35.49 -2.96
N LYS A 44 -4.93 34.51 -3.46
CA LYS A 44 -5.50 33.32 -4.16
C LYS A 44 -6.49 32.56 -3.29
N THR A 45 -6.07 32.12 -2.09
CA THR A 45 -6.91 31.41 -1.10
C THR A 45 -8.08 32.28 -0.66
N THR A 46 -7.85 33.61 -0.47
CA THR A 46 -8.88 34.56 -0.11
C THR A 46 -9.97 34.66 -1.18
N LEU A 47 -9.57 34.77 -2.44
CA LEU A 47 -10.48 34.79 -3.58
C LEU A 47 -11.31 33.49 -3.67
N ALA A 48 -10.65 32.34 -3.51
CA ALA A 48 -11.34 31.04 -3.52
C ALA A 48 -12.41 30.98 -2.40
N ARG A 49 -12.08 31.42 -1.19
CA ARG A 49 -13.02 31.47 -0.06
C ARG A 49 -14.16 32.46 -0.28
N GLU A 50 -13.85 33.64 -0.81
CA GLU A 50 -14.86 34.65 -1.14
C GLU A 50 -15.86 34.11 -2.18
N TRP A 51 -15.36 33.49 -3.23
CA TRP A 51 -16.19 32.94 -4.30
C TRP A 51 -17.07 31.78 -3.86
N LEU A 52 -16.56 30.94 -2.95
CA LEU A 52 -17.25 29.73 -2.47
C LEU A 52 -18.05 29.96 -1.19
N GLN A 53 -18.12 31.19 -0.69
CA GLN A 53 -18.84 31.55 0.54
C GLN A 53 -20.33 31.20 0.43
N GLY A 54 -20.83 30.41 1.41
CA GLY A 54 -22.26 30.02 1.46
C GLY A 54 -22.61 28.80 0.61
N ARG A 55 -21.63 28.10 0.03
CA ARG A 55 -21.85 26.82 -0.67
C ARG A 55 -21.60 25.63 0.25
N ASP A 56 -22.50 24.66 0.21
CA ASP A 56 -22.40 23.40 0.99
C ASP A 56 -21.81 22.24 0.16
N ASP A 57 -21.58 22.43 -1.16
CA ASP A 57 -21.11 21.43 -2.13
C ASP A 57 -19.63 21.59 -2.47
N VAL A 58 -18.81 21.94 -1.49
CA VAL A 58 -17.37 22.19 -1.65
C VAL A 58 -16.53 21.25 -0.82
N ALA A 59 -15.64 20.51 -1.47
CA ALA A 59 -14.57 19.78 -0.81
C ALA A 59 -13.28 20.60 -0.87
N TRP A 60 -12.72 20.95 0.30
CA TRP A 60 -11.52 21.79 0.38
C TRP A 60 -10.33 20.99 0.89
N TYR A 61 -9.32 20.83 0.03
CA TYR A 61 -8.05 20.24 0.40
C TYR A 61 -6.92 21.27 0.35
N GLN A 62 -6.22 21.44 1.46
CA GLN A 62 -5.03 22.29 1.53
C GLN A 62 -3.76 21.45 1.42
N ALA A 63 -3.00 21.67 0.36
CA ALA A 63 -1.75 20.98 0.14
C ALA A 63 -0.63 21.47 1.07
N THR A 64 0.18 20.52 1.53
CA THR A 64 1.40 20.76 2.33
C THR A 64 2.57 20.05 1.65
N SER A 65 3.79 20.23 2.15
CA SER A 65 4.95 19.47 1.68
C SER A 65 4.77 17.96 1.89
N ALA A 66 4.03 17.54 2.93
CA ALA A 66 3.65 16.13 3.15
C ALA A 66 2.79 15.58 2.02
N SER A 67 1.96 16.42 1.43
CA SER A 67 1.06 16.05 0.33
C SER A 67 1.80 15.76 -1.00
N ALA A 68 3.11 15.98 -1.08
CA ALA A 68 3.92 15.58 -2.23
C ALA A 68 4.03 14.05 -2.40
N ASP A 69 3.72 13.29 -1.35
CA ASP A 69 3.49 11.85 -1.42
C ASP A 69 2.07 11.58 -1.92
N VAL A 70 1.92 10.78 -2.97
CA VAL A 70 0.61 10.50 -3.60
C VAL A 70 -0.33 9.76 -2.66
N GLY A 71 0.21 8.95 -1.75
CA GLY A 71 -0.56 8.28 -0.72
C GLY A 71 -1.15 9.27 0.27
N ALA A 72 -0.33 10.16 0.81
CA ALA A 72 -0.77 11.22 1.71
C ALA A 72 -1.75 12.19 1.03
N PHE A 73 -1.49 12.53 -0.24
CA PHE A 73 -2.37 13.39 -1.02
C PHE A 73 -3.75 12.76 -1.25
N SER A 74 -3.79 11.53 -1.75
CA SER A 74 -5.04 10.84 -2.06
C SER A 74 -5.88 10.55 -0.80
N ALA A 75 -5.24 10.21 0.32
CA ALA A 75 -5.93 10.04 1.61
C ALA A 75 -6.53 11.36 2.11
N GLY A 76 -5.77 12.43 2.08
CA GLY A 76 -6.24 13.75 2.51
C GLY A 76 -7.34 14.30 1.60
N LEU A 77 -7.24 14.08 0.28
CA LEU A 77 -8.31 14.45 -0.65
C LEU A 77 -9.58 13.64 -0.41
N ALA A 78 -9.44 12.34 -0.17
CA ALA A 78 -10.56 11.46 0.20
C ALA A 78 -11.24 11.91 1.51
N GLU A 79 -10.46 12.36 2.49
CA GLU A 79 -10.99 12.91 3.73
C GLU A 79 -11.75 14.23 3.51
N ALA A 80 -11.25 15.09 2.61
CA ALA A 80 -11.91 16.33 2.25
C ALA A 80 -13.26 16.11 1.52
N VAL A 81 -13.38 15.02 0.76
CA VAL A 81 -14.60 14.64 0.01
C VAL A 81 -15.62 13.91 0.90
N ALA A 82 -15.18 13.16 1.90
CA ALA A 82 -16.04 12.32 2.74
C ALA A 82 -17.27 13.02 3.38
N PRO A 83 -17.22 14.31 3.77
CA PRO A 83 -18.40 15.02 4.25
C PRO A 83 -19.53 15.17 3.23
N LEU A 84 -19.21 15.17 1.94
CA LEU A 84 -20.16 15.32 0.84
C LEU A 84 -20.67 13.96 0.35
N ILE A 85 -19.78 12.94 0.36
CA ILE A 85 -20.10 11.56 -0.03
C ILE A 85 -19.69 10.63 1.11
N PRO A 86 -20.61 10.24 2.00
CA PRO A 86 -20.32 9.34 3.11
C PRO A 86 -19.73 8.01 2.62
N GLY A 87 -18.57 7.64 3.16
CA GLY A 87 -17.83 6.43 2.76
C GLY A 87 -16.85 6.63 1.61
N ALA A 88 -16.84 7.79 0.96
CA ALA A 88 -15.82 8.08 -0.06
C ALA A 88 -14.40 7.99 0.51
N GLY A 89 -13.51 7.45 -0.29
CA GLY A 89 -12.11 7.26 0.05
C GLY A 89 -11.81 6.09 0.99
N GLU A 90 -12.79 5.28 1.38
CA GLU A 90 -12.51 4.10 2.19
C GLU A 90 -11.64 3.11 1.40
N ARG A 91 -11.95 2.89 0.11
CA ARG A 91 -11.14 2.06 -0.79
C ARG A 91 -9.75 2.65 -1.05
N VAL A 92 -9.64 3.98 -1.14
CA VAL A 92 -8.36 4.69 -1.21
C VAL A 92 -7.56 4.46 0.07
N ARG A 93 -8.16 4.63 1.26
CA ARG A 93 -7.51 4.36 2.54
C ARG A 93 -7.09 2.90 2.70
N GLN A 94 -7.94 1.97 2.29
CA GLN A 94 -7.61 0.54 2.26
C GLN A 94 -6.44 0.26 1.34
N ARG A 95 -6.45 0.87 0.16
CA ARG A 95 -5.39 0.72 -0.85
C ARG A 95 -4.05 1.32 -0.37
N LEU A 96 -4.09 2.44 0.33
CA LEU A 96 -2.90 3.14 0.86
C LEU A 96 -2.23 2.43 2.02
N ARG A 97 -2.95 1.62 2.78
CA ARG A 97 -2.35 0.72 3.76
C ARG A 97 -1.41 -0.30 3.11
N VAL A 98 -1.43 -0.36 1.78
CA VAL A 98 -0.94 -1.43 0.93
C VAL A 98 0.20 -1.00 -0.01
N GLY A 99 0.52 0.30 -0.28
CA GLY A 99 1.38 0.62 -1.41
C GLY A 99 2.40 1.76 -1.35
N ASP A 100 3.46 1.60 -2.12
CA ASP A 100 4.45 2.63 -2.44
C ASP A 100 4.04 3.47 -3.65
N ALA A 101 4.51 4.73 -3.67
CA ALA A 101 4.21 5.71 -4.70
C ALA A 101 4.88 5.39 -6.04
N THR A 102 4.14 4.78 -6.94
CA THR A 102 4.51 4.66 -8.35
C THR A 102 3.50 5.42 -9.20
N GLU A 103 3.86 5.78 -10.43
CA GLU A 103 2.93 6.37 -11.41
C GLU A 103 1.70 5.47 -11.63
N GLN A 104 1.89 4.15 -11.53
CA GLN A 104 0.82 3.15 -11.65
C GLN A 104 -0.09 3.14 -10.41
N LEU A 105 0.45 3.36 -9.21
CA LEU A 105 -0.34 3.54 -7.99
C LEU A 105 -1.17 4.81 -8.07
N ALA A 106 -0.59 5.92 -8.55
CA ALA A 106 -1.29 7.18 -8.74
C ALA A 106 -2.56 7.00 -9.59
N ARG A 107 -2.45 6.26 -10.68
CA ARG A 107 -3.59 5.92 -11.53
C ARG A 107 -4.63 5.07 -10.80
N THR A 108 -4.21 4.01 -10.11
CA THR A 108 -5.13 3.13 -9.37
C THR A 108 -5.86 3.88 -8.26
N LEU A 109 -5.17 4.76 -7.52
CA LEU A 109 -5.81 5.57 -6.49
C LEU A 109 -6.79 6.60 -7.08
N ALA A 110 -6.46 7.17 -8.25
CA ALA A 110 -7.35 8.06 -8.97
C ALA A 110 -8.60 7.31 -9.48
N GLU A 111 -8.44 6.09 -10.01
CA GLU A 111 -9.55 5.23 -10.44
C GLU A 111 -10.48 4.87 -9.25
N LEU A 112 -9.93 4.49 -8.10
CA LEU A 112 -10.71 4.18 -6.90
C LEU A 112 -11.48 5.39 -6.37
N LEU A 113 -10.82 6.56 -6.31
CA LEU A 113 -11.51 7.78 -5.88
C LEU A 113 -12.53 8.24 -6.91
N ALA A 114 -12.25 8.08 -8.20
CA ALA A 114 -13.17 8.41 -9.28
C ALA A 114 -14.48 7.62 -9.19
N GLU A 115 -14.41 6.31 -8.87
CA GLU A 115 -15.60 5.49 -8.63
C GLU A 115 -16.41 5.98 -7.42
N ASP A 116 -15.74 6.43 -6.34
CA ASP A 116 -16.43 7.00 -5.19
C ASP A 116 -17.09 8.36 -5.52
N LEU A 117 -16.55 9.08 -6.53
CA LEU A 117 -17.05 10.38 -6.98
C LEU A 117 -18.15 10.29 -8.08
N GLU A 118 -18.61 9.10 -8.45
CA GLU A 118 -19.73 8.94 -9.40
C GLU A 118 -21.01 9.66 -8.91
N ASP A 119 -21.22 9.68 -7.58
CA ASP A 119 -22.35 10.39 -6.93
C ASP A 119 -22.01 11.84 -6.54
N TRP A 120 -20.97 12.45 -7.16
CA TRP A 120 -20.59 13.82 -6.86
C TRP A 120 -21.74 14.81 -7.12
N PRO A 121 -22.01 15.76 -6.19
CA PRO A 121 -23.08 16.74 -6.36
C PRO A 121 -22.95 17.52 -7.65
N ALA A 122 -24.05 17.67 -8.39
CA ALA A 122 -24.07 18.45 -9.62
C ALA A 122 -23.70 19.91 -9.32
N GLY A 123 -22.60 20.38 -9.89
CA GLY A 123 -22.04 21.71 -9.63
C GLY A 123 -21.09 21.80 -8.44
N GLY A 124 -20.86 20.72 -7.72
CA GLY A 124 -19.88 20.66 -6.64
C GLY A 124 -18.46 20.95 -7.09
N ILE A 125 -17.65 21.49 -6.18
CA ILE A 125 -16.29 21.95 -6.48
C ILE A 125 -15.29 21.30 -5.52
N VAL A 126 -14.22 20.74 -6.08
CA VAL A 126 -13.04 20.34 -5.34
C VAL A 126 -12.03 21.47 -5.36
N VAL A 127 -11.58 21.94 -4.22
CA VAL A 127 -10.55 22.96 -4.08
C VAL A 127 -9.23 22.31 -3.69
N LEU A 128 -8.20 22.53 -4.50
CA LEU A 128 -6.81 22.17 -4.20
C LEU A 128 -6.03 23.45 -3.90
N ASP A 129 -5.95 23.78 -2.60
CA ASP A 129 -5.29 25.01 -2.16
C ASP A 129 -3.81 24.81 -1.93
N ASP A 130 -2.99 25.80 -2.25
CA ASP A 130 -1.52 25.76 -2.16
C ASP A 130 -0.86 24.62 -2.97
N TYR A 131 -1.43 24.25 -4.10
CA TYR A 131 -0.98 23.16 -4.97
C TYR A 131 0.51 23.20 -5.35
N HIS A 132 1.14 24.36 -5.28
CA HIS A 132 2.58 24.50 -5.55
C HIS A 132 3.47 23.63 -4.65
N ALA A 133 2.99 23.18 -3.49
CA ALA A 133 3.69 22.23 -2.63
C ALA A 133 3.82 20.83 -3.27
N LEU A 134 3.01 20.54 -4.30
CA LEU A 134 2.90 19.25 -4.99
C LEU A 134 3.58 19.24 -6.37
N ALA A 135 3.85 20.41 -6.95
CA ALA A 135 4.21 20.60 -8.36
C ALA A 135 5.53 19.92 -8.80
N GLU A 136 6.32 19.36 -7.86
CA GLU A 136 7.53 18.59 -8.15
C GLU A 136 7.30 17.07 -8.00
N SER A 137 6.09 16.66 -7.57
CA SER A 137 5.73 15.24 -7.43
C SER A 137 5.06 14.71 -8.68
N THR A 138 5.81 14.02 -9.53
CA THR A 138 5.25 13.36 -10.73
C THR A 138 4.07 12.43 -10.42
N PRO A 139 4.09 11.61 -9.33
CA PRO A 139 2.93 10.77 -9.01
C PRO A 139 1.67 11.55 -8.64
N VAL A 140 1.80 12.68 -7.92
CA VAL A 140 0.63 13.52 -7.58
C VAL A 140 0.09 14.24 -8.80
N GLU A 141 0.97 14.77 -9.65
CA GLU A 141 0.58 15.36 -10.93
C GLU A 141 -0.19 14.35 -11.80
N ALA A 142 0.31 13.11 -11.89
CA ALA A 142 -0.36 12.03 -12.62
C ALA A 142 -1.71 11.66 -11.99
N PHE A 143 -1.81 11.59 -10.66
CA PHE A 143 -3.07 11.31 -9.95
C PHE A 143 -4.14 12.36 -10.29
N VAL A 144 -3.79 13.66 -10.19
CA VAL A 144 -4.74 14.74 -10.49
C VAL A 144 -5.15 14.73 -11.95
N ASP A 145 -4.21 14.49 -12.87
CA ASP A 145 -4.49 14.37 -14.30
C ASP A 145 -5.46 13.23 -14.62
N TRP A 146 -5.26 12.05 -14.02
CA TRP A 146 -6.18 10.93 -14.15
C TRP A 146 -7.54 11.23 -13.53
N LEU A 147 -7.60 11.78 -12.31
CA LEU A 147 -8.85 12.07 -11.62
C LEU A 147 -9.74 13.05 -12.44
N ILE A 148 -9.15 14.14 -12.93
CA ILE A 148 -9.86 15.12 -13.76
C ILE A 148 -10.34 14.49 -15.08
N THR A 149 -9.59 13.52 -15.61
CA THR A 149 -9.94 12.84 -16.85
C THR A 149 -11.06 11.82 -16.66
N LEU A 150 -11.10 11.13 -15.53
CA LEU A 150 -12.05 10.05 -15.24
C LEU A 150 -13.41 10.55 -14.78
N VAL A 151 -13.45 11.67 -14.05
CA VAL A 151 -14.69 12.19 -13.45
C VAL A 151 -14.93 13.65 -13.88
N PRO A 152 -16.14 14.04 -14.26
CA PRO A 152 -16.46 15.42 -14.65
C PRO A 152 -16.64 16.34 -13.44
N ILE A 153 -15.76 16.23 -12.43
CA ILE A 153 -15.74 17.13 -11.27
C ILE A 153 -15.18 18.49 -11.66
N ARG A 154 -15.68 19.53 -11.06
CA ARG A 154 -15.12 20.89 -11.21
C ARG A 154 -14.03 21.09 -10.17
N VAL A 155 -12.84 21.52 -10.61
CA VAL A 155 -11.67 21.69 -9.73
C VAL A 155 -11.20 23.14 -9.74
N LEU A 156 -11.03 23.72 -8.55
CA LEU A 156 -10.37 25.01 -8.36
C LEU A 156 -8.98 24.78 -7.75
N VAL A 157 -7.93 25.22 -8.41
CA VAL A 157 -6.55 25.07 -7.95
C VAL A 157 -5.93 26.42 -7.67
N THR A 158 -5.44 26.62 -6.45
CA THR A 158 -4.59 27.77 -6.15
C THR A 158 -3.12 27.34 -6.12
N SER A 159 -2.26 28.07 -6.81
CA SER A 159 -0.84 27.70 -6.92
C SER A 159 0.06 28.91 -7.10
N ARG A 160 1.35 28.76 -6.78
CA ARG A 160 2.39 29.75 -7.13
C ARG A 160 2.94 29.53 -8.52
N ARG A 161 2.83 28.30 -9.05
CA ARG A 161 3.30 27.88 -10.37
C ARG A 161 2.18 27.10 -11.06
N ARG A 162 2.19 27.09 -12.36
CA ARG A 162 1.26 26.29 -13.15
C ARG A 162 1.56 24.81 -12.93
N PRO A 163 0.55 23.96 -12.60
CA PRO A 163 0.69 22.51 -12.54
C PRO A 163 1.13 21.91 -13.88
N GLY A 164 1.87 20.79 -13.83
CA GLY A 164 2.36 20.09 -15.02
C GLY A 164 1.24 19.50 -15.88
N TRP A 165 0.17 18.99 -15.25
CA TRP A 165 -1.01 18.48 -15.96
C TRP A 165 -1.82 19.57 -16.71
N ALA A 166 -1.66 20.85 -16.35
CA ALA A 166 -2.31 21.98 -17.05
C ALA A 166 -1.57 22.33 -18.34
N THR A 167 -1.65 21.44 -19.30
CA THR A 167 -0.94 21.53 -20.59
C THR A 167 -1.54 22.57 -21.53
N ALA A 168 -0.75 23.06 -22.49
CA ALA A 168 -1.21 23.98 -23.52
C ALA A 168 -2.43 23.44 -24.31
N ARG A 169 -2.52 22.12 -24.48
CA ARG A 169 -3.66 21.44 -25.10
C ARG A 169 -4.95 21.68 -24.32
N ARG A 170 -4.94 21.48 -22.99
CA ARG A 170 -6.13 21.66 -22.13
C ARG A 170 -6.63 23.11 -22.13
N PHE A 171 -5.72 24.08 -22.20
CA PHE A 171 -6.09 25.50 -22.39
C PHE A 171 -6.75 25.74 -23.75
N LEU A 172 -6.19 25.17 -24.81
CA LEU A 172 -6.72 25.34 -26.17
C LEU A 172 -8.13 24.76 -26.32
N TYR A 173 -8.41 23.63 -25.65
CA TYR A 173 -9.73 23.01 -25.68
C TYR A 173 -10.71 23.60 -24.64
N GLY A 174 -10.30 24.59 -23.86
CA GLY A 174 -11.15 25.24 -22.86
C GLY A 174 -11.44 24.35 -21.62
N GLU A 175 -10.67 23.28 -21.42
CA GLU A 175 -10.77 22.42 -20.25
C GLU A 175 -10.20 23.09 -18.99
N VAL A 176 -9.27 24.02 -19.19
CA VAL A 176 -8.59 24.79 -18.14
C VAL A 176 -8.69 26.27 -18.44
N VAL A 177 -9.03 27.06 -17.42
CA VAL A 177 -8.96 28.52 -17.43
C VAL A 177 -8.00 29.00 -16.33
N GLU A 178 -7.23 30.03 -16.58
CA GLU A 178 -6.28 30.58 -15.60
C GLU A 178 -6.61 32.04 -15.29
N ILE A 179 -6.67 32.35 -13.99
CA ILE A 179 -6.66 33.72 -13.45
C ILE A 179 -5.25 33.91 -12.90
N GLY A 180 -4.47 34.71 -13.63
CA GLY A 180 -3.06 34.91 -13.36
C GLY A 180 -2.76 36.10 -12.45
N ARG A 181 -1.44 36.37 -12.32
CA ARG A 181 -0.94 37.52 -11.53
C ARG A 181 -1.56 38.85 -11.94
N ASN A 182 -1.74 39.08 -13.23
CA ASN A 182 -2.22 40.36 -13.74
C ASN A 182 -3.68 40.61 -13.36
N GLU A 183 -4.51 39.59 -13.46
CA GLU A 183 -5.92 39.64 -13.05
C GLU A 183 -6.03 39.76 -11.52
N LEU A 184 -5.16 39.09 -10.75
CA LEU A 184 -5.14 39.13 -9.29
C LEU A 184 -4.55 40.39 -8.69
N ALA A 185 -3.84 41.19 -9.47
CA ALA A 185 -3.36 42.53 -9.03
C ALA A 185 -4.58 43.42 -8.69
N MET A 186 -4.50 44.10 -7.55
CA MET A 186 -5.52 45.08 -7.16
C MET A 186 -5.46 46.30 -8.08
N ASN A 187 -6.62 46.74 -8.56
CA ASN A 187 -6.77 48.03 -9.22
C ASN A 187 -6.98 49.17 -8.18
N ASP A 188 -7.02 50.43 -8.65
CA ASP A 188 -7.15 51.60 -7.79
C ASP A 188 -8.42 51.57 -6.93
N GLU A 189 -9.54 51.07 -7.47
CA GLU A 189 -10.81 50.96 -6.78
C GLU A 189 -10.77 49.90 -5.65
N GLU A 190 -10.25 48.70 -5.94
CA GLU A 190 -10.09 47.64 -4.97
C GLU A 190 -9.14 48.05 -3.83
N ALA A 191 -8.01 48.66 -4.19
CA ALA A 191 -7.04 49.19 -3.24
C ALA A 191 -7.63 50.35 -2.40
N GLY A 192 -8.43 51.24 -3.02
CA GLY A 192 -9.13 52.33 -2.32
C GLY A 192 -10.06 51.85 -1.23
N ARG A 193 -10.74 50.70 -1.44
CA ARG A 193 -11.58 50.09 -0.41
C ARG A 193 -10.76 49.51 0.77
N VAL A 194 -9.56 49.02 0.52
CA VAL A 194 -8.64 48.52 1.57
C VAL A 194 -8.01 49.65 2.34
N LEU A 195 -7.68 50.75 1.64
CA LEU A 195 -6.98 51.93 2.16
C LEU A 195 -7.93 53.08 2.56
N GLU A 196 -9.08 52.73 3.10
CA GLU A 196 -10.12 53.67 3.49
C GLU A 196 -9.53 54.88 4.26
N GLY A 197 -9.92 56.08 3.88
CA GLY A 197 -9.45 57.37 4.48
C GLY A 197 -8.19 57.97 3.81
N ARG A 198 -7.57 57.33 2.80
CA ARG A 198 -6.46 57.92 2.03
C ARG A 198 -6.91 58.68 0.81
N SER A 199 -6.15 59.67 0.38
CA SER A 199 -6.43 60.41 -0.87
C SER A 199 -6.27 59.46 -2.10
N THR A 200 -7.07 59.73 -3.13
CA THR A 200 -7.05 58.97 -4.41
C THR A 200 -5.63 58.92 -5.02
N ASP A 201 -4.88 60.02 -4.93
CA ASP A 201 -3.53 60.10 -5.50
C ASP A 201 -2.55 59.23 -4.67
N ALA A 202 -2.68 59.18 -3.34
CA ALA A 202 -1.87 58.32 -2.49
C ALA A 202 -2.19 56.81 -2.77
N VAL A 203 -3.44 56.46 -2.95
CA VAL A 203 -3.86 55.10 -3.39
C VAL A 203 -3.24 54.72 -4.73
N ARG A 204 -3.37 55.58 -5.76
CA ARG A 204 -2.77 55.34 -7.09
C ARG A 204 -1.24 55.22 -7.05
N ALA A 205 -0.58 56.03 -6.25
CA ALA A 205 0.88 55.97 -6.06
C ALA A 205 1.29 54.63 -5.45
N LEU A 206 0.58 54.17 -4.41
CA LEU A 206 0.85 52.87 -3.77
C LEU A 206 0.57 51.70 -4.71
N VAL A 207 -0.55 51.70 -5.44
CA VAL A 207 -0.90 50.63 -6.39
C VAL A 207 0.18 50.50 -7.47
N ARG A 208 0.69 51.62 -7.99
CA ARG A 208 1.78 51.61 -8.97
C ARG A 208 3.08 51.05 -8.39
N GLN A 209 3.49 51.51 -7.18
CA GLN A 209 4.70 51.03 -6.50
C GLN A 209 4.62 49.57 -6.10
N ALA A 210 3.45 49.10 -5.63
CA ALA A 210 3.19 47.74 -5.24
C ALA A 210 2.91 46.82 -6.46
N ASN A 211 2.82 47.33 -7.70
CA ASN A 211 2.31 46.59 -8.84
C ASN A 211 0.99 45.88 -8.52
N GLY A 212 0.10 46.55 -7.79
CA GLY A 212 -1.16 45.96 -7.34
C GLY A 212 -1.03 44.78 -6.38
N TRP A 213 0.11 44.56 -5.75
CA TRP A 213 0.31 43.40 -4.86
C TRP A 213 -0.56 43.50 -3.60
N PRO A 214 -1.60 42.60 -3.45
CA PRO A 214 -2.61 42.73 -2.39
C PRO A 214 -2.04 42.66 -0.99
N ALA A 215 -1.06 41.78 -0.73
CA ALA A 215 -0.45 41.65 0.60
C ALA A 215 0.26 42.93 1.04
N LEU A 216 0.92 43.63 0.12
CA LEU A 216 1.59 44.91 0.40
C LEU A 216 0.56 46.00 0.63
N ILE A 217 -0.51 46.06 -0.15
CA ILE A 217 -1.60 47.03 -0.01
C ILE A 217 -2.34 46.80 1.32
N GLY A 218 -2.64 45.54 1.68
CA GLY A 218 -3.24 45.15 2.92
C GLY A 218 -2.36 45.53 4.15
N LEU A 219 -1.05 45.25 4.06
CA LEU A 219 -0.11 45.62 5.12
C LEU A 219 -0.01 47.14 5.28
N ALA A 220 -0.03 47.89 4.19
CA ALA A 220 -0.07 49.36 4.19
C ALA A 220 -1.34 49.93 4.83
N SER A 221 -2.49 49.20 4.80
CA SER A 221 -3.73 49.65 5.45
C SER A 221 -3.67 49.66 6.98
N LEU A 222 -2.81 48.80 7.55
CA LEU A 222 -2.58 48.72 8.98
C LEU A 222 -1.71 49.88 9.50
N SER A 223 -1.12 50.71 8.61
CA SER A 223 -0.17 51.78 8.91
C SER A 223 -0.70 53.12 8.43
N ALA A 224 -1.68 53.71 9.16
CA ALA A 224 -2.45 54.90 8.75
C ALA A 224 -1.61 56.16 8.43
N ASP A 225 -0.43 56.32 9.05
CA ASP A 225 0.33 57.60 9.08
C ASP A 225 1.65 57.56 8.30
N LEU A 226 1.92 56.55 7.48
CA LEU A 226 3.21 56.39 6.82
C LEU A 226 3.29 57.08 5.46
N GLU A 227 4.32 58.00 5.33
CA GLU A 227 4.77 58.46 4.03
C GLU A 227 5.55 57.39 3.28
N PHE A 228 5.30 57.24 1.98
CA PHE A 228 5.95 56.21 1.17
C PHE A 228 7.34 56.65 0.70
N PRO A 229 8.41 55.87 0.97
CA PRO A 229 9.72 56.16 0.40
C PRO A 229 9.71 55.92 -1.13
N PRO A 230 10.18 56.90 -1.91
CA PRO A 230 9.93 56.93 -3.37
C PRO A 230 10.70 55.92 -4.20
N GLU A 231 11.61 55.09 -3.68
CA GLU A 231 12.52 54.31 -4.52
C GLU A 231 12.73 52.83 -4.08
N LYS A 232 11.83 52.24 -3.28
CA LYS A 232 12.05 50.85 -2.85
C LYS A 232 11.31 49.80 -3.68
N VAL A 233 12.04 48.70 -3.98
CA VAL A 233 11.48 47.45 -4.61
C VAL A 233 10.41 46.83 -3.73
N SER A 234 9.38 46.19 -4.29
CA SER A 234 8.24 45.64 -3.55
C SER A 234 8.60 44.77 -2.32
N GLU A 235 9.70 44.01 -2.35
CA GLU A 235 10.17 43.20 -1.20
C GLU A 235 10.71 44.06 -0.06
N SER A 236 11.40 45.15 -0.36
CA SER A 236 11.87 46.10 0.63
C SER A 236 10.75 46.89 1.30
N LEU A 237 9.68 47.20 0.52
CA LEU A 237 8.45 47.78 1.05
C LEU A 237 7.72 46.82 1.99
N PHE A 238 7.64 45.52 1.65
CA PHE A 238 7.05 44.54 2.55
C PHE A 238 7.78 44.46 3.88
N ARG A 239 9.11 44.40 3.88
CA ARG A 239 9.93 44.42 5.11
C ARG A 239 9.66 45.67 5.93
N TYR A 240 9.60 46.82 5.30
CA TYR A 240 9.33 48.08 5.98
C TYR A 240 7.97 48.06 6.69
N PHE A 241 6.89 47.64 6.02
CA PHE A 241 5.58 47.56 6.65
C PHE A 241 5.51 46.44 7.71
N ALA A 242 6.17 45.32 7.51
CA ALA A 242 6.21 44.25 8.51
C ALA A 242 6.95 44.67 9.77
N GLU A 243 8.01 45.49 9.63
CA GLU A 243 8.70 46.13 10.77
C GLU A 243 7.80 47.11 11.52
N GLU A 244 7.03 47.90 10.79
CA GLU A 244 6.13 48.88 11.38
C GLU A 244 4.96 48.21 12.11
N VAL A 245 4.38 47.16 11.55
CA VAL A 245 3.33 46.37 12.22
C VAL A 245 3.86 45.80 13.53
N LEU A 246 5.04 45.19 13.52
CA LEU A 246 5.65 44.65 14.74
C LEU A 246 5.91 45.74 15.80
N ARG A 247 6.43 46.90 15.38
CA ARG A 247 6.78 48.01 16.26
C ARG A 247 5.57 48.66 16.98
N ARG A 248 4.39 48.58 16.35
CA ARG A 248 3.15 49.16 16.92
C ARG A 248 2.50 48.29 17.99
N GLU A 249 2.83 46.98 17.98
CA GLU A 249 2.30 46.08 19.00
C GLU A 249 2.96 46.33 20.38
N PRO A 250 2.25 46.05 21.47
CA PRO A 250 2.84 46.06 22.82
C PRO A 250 4.03 45.09 22.92
N PRO A 251 5.01 45.35 23.80
CA PRO A 251 6.22 44.51 23.88
C PRO A 251 5.97 43.02 24.12
N ASP A 252 4.94 42.66 24.90
CA ASP A 252 4.49 41.31 25.16
C ASP A 252 3.93 40.64 23.90
N VAL A 253 3.12 41.35 23.11
CA VAL A 253 2.59 40.90 21.82
C VAL A 253 3.70 40.76 20.78
N GLN A 254 4.64 41.77 20.72
CA GLN A 254 5.81 41.64 19.83
C GLN A 254 6.61 40.38 20.12
N ARG A 255 6.88 40.12 21.41
CA ARG A 255 7.58 38.93 21.85
C ARG A 255 6.82 37.65 21.46
N PHE A 256 5.52 37.60 21.68
CA PHE A 256 4.67 36.48 21.27
C PHE A 256 4.74 36.24 19.74
N MET A 257 4.61 37.30 18.93
CA MET A 257 4.70 37.21 17.48
C MET A 257 6.02 36.57 17.01
N LEU A 258 7.14 36.98 17.63
CA LEU A 258 8.47 36.41 17.34
C LEU A 258 8.52 34.92 17.72
N LEU A 259 8.08 34.56 18.92
CA LEU A 259 8.07 33.16 19.40
C LEU A 259 7.16 32.26 18.54
N ALA A 260 5.94 32.69 18.28
CA ALA A 260 4.94 31.94 17.53
C ALA A 260 5.31 31.77 16.03
N SER A 261 6.21 32.64 15.51
CA SER A 261 6.68 32.55 14.12
C SER A 261 7.50 31.29 13.82
N ILE A 262 8.05 30.61 14.84
CA ILE A 262 8.84 29.40 14.69
C ILE A 262 7.94 28.24 14.24
N ALA A 263 6.81 28.03 14.93
CA ALA A 263 5.87 26.97 14.61
C ALA A 263 5.12 27.23 13.29
N SER A 264 4.68 26.18 12.63
CA SER A 264 3.88 26.26 11.40
C SER A 264 2.47 26.80 11.66
N SER A 265 1.94 26.48 12.85
CA SER A 265 0.69 26.99 13.40
C SER A 265 0.78 27.06 14.92
N VAL A 266 -0.05 27.87 15.55
CA VAL A 266 -0.09 28.08 16.99
C VAL A 266 -1.52 27.94 17.50
N ASP A 267 -1.70 27.23 18.60
CA ASP A 267 -2.91 27.14 19.40
C ASP A 267 -2.65 27.61 20.84
N ILE A 268 -3.69 27.68 21.64
CA ILE A 268 -3.61 28.14 23.04
C ILE A 268 -2.66 27.21 23.85
N ARG A 269 -2.69 25.89 23.60
CA ARG A 269 -1.84 24.92 24.28
C ARG A 269 -0.35 25.16 23.95
N LEU A 270 -0.01 25.24 22.66
CA LEU A 270 1.38 25.50 22.22
C LEU A 270 1.87 26.83 22.79
N ALA A 271 1.03 27.85 22.72
CA ALA A 271 1.39 29.21 23.22
C ALA A 271 1.65 29.23 24.72
N ARG A 272 0.81 28.52 25.50
CA ARG A 272 0.95 28.54 26.98
C ARG A 272 2.03 27.54 27.44
N ASP A 273 1.95 26.28 26.96
CA ASP A 273 2.72 25.19 27.56
C ASP A 273 4.13 25.07 26.97
N VAL A 274 4.34 25.52 25.70
CA VAL A 274 5.63 25.41 24.98
C VAL A 274 6.32 26.79 24.83
N LEU A 275 5.55 27.81 24.44
CA LEU A 275 6.11 29.15 24.31
C LEU A 275 6.14 29.92 25.64
N GLU A 276 5.52 29.40 26.70
CA GLU A 276 5.51 29.95 28.06
C GLU A 276 4.94 31.40 28.12
N VAL A 277 3.76 31.58 27.45
CA VAL A 277 3.06 32.87 27.42
C VAL A 277 1.73 32.75 28.16
N ASP A 278 1.65 33.36 29.36
CA ASP A 278 0.50 33.24 30.26
C ASP A 278 -0.77 33.84 29.65
N ASP A 279 -0.71 35.03 29.05
CA ASP A 279 -1.86 35.72 28.43
C ASP A 279 -2.13 35.32 27.00
N SER A 280 -1.69 34.09 26.60
CA SER A 280 -1.71 33.57 25.23
C SER A 280 -3.10 33.65 24.59
N ALA A 281 -4.16 33.35 25.32
CA ALA A 281 -5.55 33.35 24.78
C ALA A 281 -5.96 34.78 24.37
N GLN A 282 -5.63 35.81 25.21
CA GLN A 282 -5.97 37.17 24.91
C GLN A 282 -5.13 37.73 23.74
N ILE A 283 -3.84 37.39 23.69
CA ILE A 283 -2.94 37.79 22.60
C ILE A 283 -3.39 37.17 21.28
N LEU A 284 -3.71 35.87 21.28
CA LEU A 284 -4.21 35.15 20.06
C LEU A 284 -5.52 35.77 19.53
N GLU A 285 -6.47 36.08 20.44
CA GLU A 285 -7.73 36.72 20.03
C GLU A 285 -7.51 38.16 19.52
N ARG A 286 -6.58 38.92 20.14
CA ARG A 286 -6.18 40.23 19.64
C ARG A 286 -5.61 40.16 18.24
N LEU A 287 -4.57 39.31 18.01
CA LEU A 287 -3.90 39.17 16.72
C LEU A 287 -4.85 38.59 15.64
N ARG A 288 -5.81 37.79 16.07
CA ARG A 288 -6.89 37.34 15.18
C ARG A 288 -7.84 38.49 14.84
N GLY A 289 -8.20 39.33 15.82
CA GLY A 289 -9.02 40.53 15.61
C GLY A 289 -8.37 41.58 14.73
N GLU A 290 -7.04 41.61 14.68
CA GLU A 290 -6.21 42.51 13.85
C GLU A 290 -5.84 41.86 12.49
N ASP A 291 -6.38 40.64 12.18
CA ASP A 291 -6.13 39.88 10.95
C ASP A 291 -4.66 39.48 10.70
N LEU A 292 -3.86 39.43 11.73
CA LEU A 292 -2.46 38.98 11.67
C LEU A 292 -2.34 37.45 11.79
N LEU A 293 -3.33 36.79 12.42
CA LEU A 293 -3.44 35.33 12.51
C LEU A 293 -4.74 34.85 11.88
N HIS A 294 -4.64 33.75 11.12
CA HIS A 294 -5.76 33.14 10.40
C HIS A 294 -5.98 31.70 10.84
N GLU A 295 -7.26 31.26 10.96
CA GLU A 295 -7.56 29.87 11.28
C GLU A 295 -7.14 28.91 10.18
N THR A 296 -6.58 27.77 10.58
CA THR A 296 -6.34 26.62 9.69
C THR A 296 -7.59 25.75 9.68
N THR A 297 -7.90 25.16 8.54
CA THR A 297 -9.13 24.40 8.31
C THR A 297 -9.26 23.11 9.14
N ALA A 298 -8.18 22.60 9.75
CA ALA A 298 -8.15 21.25 10.32
C ALA A 298 -8.24 21.15 11.84
N SER A 299 -7.94 22.25 12.63
CA SER A 299 -7.77 22.04 14.07
C SER A 299 -8.08 23.25 14.97
N GLY A 300 -8.63 24.32 14.43
CA GLY A 300 -8.80 25.58 15.21
C GLY A 300 -7.48 26.24 15.58
N SER A 301 -6.35 25.78 15.03
CA SER A 301 -5.05 26.42 15.19
C SER A 301 -4.91 27.64 14.27
N LEU A 302 -4.12 28.62 14.71
CA LEU A 302 -3.92 29.89 14.04
C LEU A 302 -2.54 29.93 13.37
N ARG A 303 -2.42 30.59 12.21
CA ARG A 303 -1.14 30.80 11.55
C ARG A 303 -0.95 32.23 11.06
N PHE A 304 0.27 32.71 11.07
CA PHE A 304 0.63 33.96 10.40
C PHE A 304 0.58 33.81 8.88
N HIS A 305 0.33 34.92 8.18
CA HIS A 305 0.59 34.94 6.73
C HIS A 305 2.06 34.52 6.45
N PRO A 306 2.32 33.67 5.46
CA PRO A 306 3.67 33.09 5.24
C PRO A 306 4.79 34.12 5.17
N LEU A 307 4.59 35.26 4.49
CA LEU A 307 5.60 36.33 4.39
C LEU A 307 5.85 37.00 5.72
N LEU A 308 4.82 37.28 6.53
CA LEU A 308 4.96 37.84 7.85
C LEU A 308 5.69 36.88 8.79
N ARG A 309 5.32 35.60 8.76
CA ARG A 309 6.01 34.56 9.53
C ARG A 309 7.50 34.48 9.18
N GLU A 310 7.85 34.47 7.90
CA GLU A 310 9.22 34.42 7.42
C GLU A 310 10.01 35.66 7.90
N PHE A 311 9.42 36.87 7.81
CA PHE A 311 10.02 38.09 8.33
C PHE A 311 10.27 38.04 9.85
N LEU A 312 9.23 37.68 10.63
CA LEU A 312 9.33 37.58 12.10
C LEU A 312 10.40 36.59 12.53
N ARG A 313 10.44 35.44 11.86
CA ARG A 313 11.39 34.37 12.13
C ARG A 313 12.84 34.75 11.81
N LYS A 314 13.09 35.39 10.66
CA LYS A 314 14.42 35.95 10.33
C LYS A 314 14.86 36.99 11.34
N ARG A 315 13.96 37.88 11.74
CA ARG A 315 14.22 38.92 12.74
C ARG A 315 14.50 38.32 14.11
N PHE A 316 13.73 37.33 14.53
CA PHE A 316 13.94 36.63 15.81
C PHE A 316 15.30 35.94 15.83
N LYS A 317 15.64 35.18 14.79
CA LYS A 317 16.94 34.51 14.67
C LYS A 317 18.12 35.50 14.69
N ALA A 318 17.97 36.65 14.03
CA ALA A 318 19.03 37.66 13.97
C ALA A 318 19.25 38.42 15.32
N ASN A 319 18.14 38.75 16.00
CA ASN A 319 18.21 39.58 17.21
C ASN A 319 18.37 38.77 18.49
N HIS A 320 17.86 37.53 18.54
CA HIS A 320 17.85 36.68 19.73
C HIS A 320 18.23 35.23 19.38
N PRO A 321 19.42 34.96 18.83
CA PRO A 321 19.80 33.64 18.31
C PRO A 321 19.72 32.52 19.34
N THR A 322 20.20 32.77 20.57
CA THR A 322 20.19 31.75 21.65
C THR A 322 18.77 31.39 22.10
N GLU A 323 17.88 32.38 22.22
CA GLU A 323 16.49 32.16 22.58
C GLU A 323 15.76 31.44 21.42
N PHE A 324 16.04 31.85 20.20
CA PHE A 324 15.49 31.16 18.99
C PHE A 324 15.85 29.69 18.99
N GLU A 325 17.11 29.33 19.17
CA GLU A 325 17.53 27.92 19.21
C GLU A 325 16.91 27.13 20.36
N LYS A 326 16.77 27.77 21.55
CA LYS A 326 16.07 27.15 22.69
C LYS A 326 14.62 26.83 22.34
N ARG A 327 13.91 27.78 21.74
CA ARG A 327 12.48 27.60 21.38
C ARG A 327 12.29 26.62 20.23
N VAL A 328 13.16 26.61 19.23
CA VAL A 328 13.15 25.60 18.18
C VAL A 328 13.22 24.20 18.78
N ARG A 329 14.13 23.96 19.74
CA ARG A 329 14.23 22.65 20.42
C ARG A 329 12.95 22.25 21.15
N LEU A 330 12.32 23.18 21.89
CA LEU A 330 11.07 22.91 22.59
C LEU A 330 9.92 22.57 21.63
N ILE A 331 9.83 23.26 20.49
CA ILE A 331 8.81 22.99 19.48
C ILE A 331 9.08 21.67 18.79
N ILE A 332 10.34 21.30 18.52
CA ILE A 332 10.69 19.98 18.00
C ILE A 332 10.24 18.87 18.97
N GLU A 333 10.50 19.01 20.27
CA GLU A 333 10.08 18.03 21.27
C GLU A 333 8.55 17.91 21.36
N ASP A 334 7.83 19.03 21.34
CA ASP A 334 6.38 19.03 21.28
C ASP A 334 5.85 18.37 20.00
N ALA A 335 6.43 18.68 18.85
CA ALA A 335 6.06 18.09 17.59
C ALA A 335 6.30 16.56 17.58
N LYS A 336 7.40 16.10 18.15
CA LYS A 336 7.71 14.66 18.33
C LYS A 336 6.67 13.97 19.22
N THR A 337 6.29 14.61 20.33
CA THR A 337 5.31 14.07 21.28
C THR A 337 3.93 13.91 20.64
N HIS A 338 3.56 14.83 19.76
CA HIS A 338 2.27 14.84 19.06
C HIS A 338 2.34 14.25 17.64
N THR A 339 3.40 13.49 17.33
CA THR A 339 3.59 12.81 16.04
C THR A 339 3.56 13.72 14.81
N ARG A 340 3.82 15.01 14.97
CA ARG A 340 3.96 15.98 13.88
C ARG A 340 5.36 15.88 13.27
N TRP A 341 5.67 14.71 12.73
CA TRP A 341 7.02 14.33 12.29
C TRP A 341 7.62 15.26 11.24
N GLU A 342 6.80 15.78 10.31
CA GLU A 342 7.27 16.69 9.26
C GLU A 342 7.75 18.01 9.83
N GLU A 343 6.95 18.65 10.68
CA GLU A 343 7.33 19.89 11.33
C GLU A 343 8.60 19.72 12.16
N ALA A 344 8.69 18.61 12.91
CA ALA A 344 9.88 18.30 13.69
C ALA A 344 11.13 18.15 12.80
N PHE A 345 11.00 17.40 11.69
CA PHE A 345 12.09 17.13 10.75
C PHE A 345 12.57 18.41 10.03
N GLU A 346 11.63 19.20 9.50
CA GLU A 346 11.94 20.46 8.82
C GLU A 346 12.64 21.45 9.77
N LEU A 347 12.13 21.61 10.99
CA LEU A 347 12.75 22.49 11.99
C LEU A 347 14.16 22.03 12.39
N ALA A 348 14.38 20.72 12.52
CA ALA A 348 15.69 20.16 12.81
C ALA A 348 16.70 20.44 11.70
N LEU A 349 16.31 20.23 10.43
CA LEU A 349 17.16 20.54 9.27
C LEU A 349 17.47 22.04 9.15
N GLU A 350 16.45 22.89 9.26
CA GLU A 350 16.61 24.33 9.13
C GLU A 350 17.44 24.94 10.25
N SER A 351 17.44 24.32 11.44
CA SER A 351 18.31 24.71 12.55
C SER A 351 19.76 24.23 12.41
N GLY A 352 20.04 23.42 11.36
CA GLY A 352 21.36 22.81 11.16
C GLY A 352 21.63 21.60 12.07
N ASN A 353 20.63 21.11 12.79
CA ASN A 353 20.76 19.97 13.69
C ASN A 353 20.43 18.65 12.94
N ALA A 354 21.36 18.22 12.12
CA ALA A 354 21.20 17.02 11.31
C ALA A 354 21.12 15.73 12.15
N ASP A 355 21.77 15.69 13.32
CA ASP A 355 21.66 14.56 14.25
C ASP A 355 20.22 14.40 14.76
N GLU A 356 19.59 15.49 15.18
CA GLU A 356 18.19 15.48 15.62
C GLU A 356 17.25 15.08 14.48
N ALA A 357 17.50 15.59 13.26
CA ALA A 357 16.73 15.18 12.08
C ALA A 357 16.83 13.66 11.85
N ALA A 358 18.02 13.07 11.99
CA ALA A 358 18.21 11.63 11.85
C ALA A 358 17.54 10.84 12.98
N HIS A 359 17.51 11.34 14.20
CA HIS A 359 16.73 10.73 15.29
C HIS A 359 15.23 10.77 15.02
N ILE A 360 14.72 11.88 14.48
CA ILE A 360 13.31 12.02 14.08
C ILE A 360 12.97 11.02 12.99
N VAL A 361 13.83 10.82 11.98
CA VAL A 361 13.67 9.81 10.93
C VAL A 361 13.51 8.42 11.55
N GLY A 362 14.39 8.06 12.48
CA GLY A 362 14.31 6.76 13.17
C GLY A 362 12.97 6.55 13.89
N ARG A 363 12.48 7.55 14.60
CA ARG A 363 11.19 7.48 15.33
C ARG A 363 9.98 7.46 14.40
N ALA A 364 10.03 8.20 13.30
CA ALA A 364 8.95 8.29 12.32
C ALA A 364 8.89 7.08 11.38
N ALA A 365 10.01 6.36 11.18
CA ALA A 365 10.18 5.36 10.14
C ALA A 365 9.07 4.30 10.12
N ARG A 366 8.75 3.70 11.28
CA ARG A 366 7.71 2.66 11.37
C ARG A 366 6.33 3.19 10.97
N SER A 367 5.97 4.40 11.41
CA SER A 367 4.71 5.04 11.06
C SER A 367 4.64 5.37 9.56
N LEU A 368 5.70 5.91 9.00
CA LEU A 368 5.79 6.21 7.57
C LEU A 368 5.72 4.95 6.72
N LEU A 369 6.42 3.89 7.11
CA LEU A 369 6.39 2.61 6.41
C LEU A 369 5.02 1.91 6.50
N ALA A 370 4.34 2.01 7.65
CA ALA A 370 3.00 1.46 7.84
C ALA A 370 1.93 2.20 7.02
N THR A 371 2.17 3.47 6.68
CA THR A 371 1.27 4.30 5.87
C THR A 371 1.68 4.41 4.40
N GLY A 372 2.66 3.61 3.94
CA GLY A 372 3.09 3.57 2.54
C GLY A 372 3.94 4.78 2.09
N GLN A 373 4.46 5.59 3.02
CA GLN A 373 5.22 6.80 2.73
C GLN A 373 6.74 6.54 2.57
N SER A 374 7.10 5.48 1.85
CA SER A 374 8.51 5.08 1.66
C SER A 374 9.34 6.11 0.91
N GLU A 375 8.77 6.81 -0.10
CA GLU A 375 9.49 7.87 -0.83
C GLU A 375 9.84 9.05 0.08
N ARG A 376 8.94 9.40 0.98
CA ARG A 376 9.18 10.46 1.96
C ARG A 376 10.31 10.08 2.90
N LEU A 377 10.28 8.83 3.40
CA LEU A 377 11.35 8.30 4.23
C LEU A 377 12.70 8.31 3.50
N GLU A 378 12.74 7.96 2.22
CA GLU A 378 13.94 8.04 1.39
C GLU A 378 14.47 9.47 1.22
N LYS A 379 13.58 10.42 0.94
CA LYS A 379 13.96 11.85 0.86
C LYS A 379 14.58 12.33 2.15
N TRP A 380 14.00 11.99 3.30
CA TRP A 380 14.51 12.33 4.61
C TRP A 380 15.86 11.68 4.91
N LEU A 381 16.00 10.38 4.62
CA LEU A 381 17.26 9.65 4.75
C LEU A 381 18.36 10.22 3.84
N SER A 382 18.00 10.65 2.64
CA SER A 382 18.94 11.29 1.71
C SER A 382 19.41 12.64 2.22
N ALA A 383 18.52 13.45 2.80
CA ALA A 383 18.85 14.73 3.41
C ALA A 383 19.80 14.56 4.62
N CYS A 384 19.55 13.57 5.49
CA CYS A 384 20.44 13.22 6.59
C CYS A 384 21.79 12.72 6.09
N GLY A 385 21.82 11.87 5.05
CA GLY A 385 23.04 11.33 4.44
C GLY A 385 23.92 12.41 3.82
N ALA A 386 23.33 13.41 3.17
CA ALA A 386 24.04 14.57 2.63
C ALA A 386 24.72 15.40 3.75
N ALA A 387 24.16 15.38 4.98
CA ALA A 387 24.75 16.01 6.15
C ALA A 387 25.77 15.14 6.91
N GLY A 388 26.03 13.89 6.42
CA GLY A 388 27.05 13.00 7.00
C GLY A 388 26.65 12.32 8.32
N VAL A 389 25.37 12.30 8.67
CA VAL A 389 24.90 11.80 9.97
C VAL A 389 24.46 10.34 9.89
N THR A 390 24.83 9.55 10.91
CA THR A 390 24.54 8.10 11.03
C THR A 390 23.91 7.76 12.39
N ALA A 391 22.69 8.28 12.65
CA ALA A 391 21.94 7.84 13.82
C ALA A 391 21.46 6.37 13.65
N PRO A 392 21.48 5.53 14.71
CA PRO A 392 21.06 4.13 14.65
C PRO A 392 19.66 3.95 14.04
N GLY A 393 18.68 4.71 14.50
CA GLY A 393 17.31 4.65 14.01
C GLY A 393 17.17 4.98 12.51
N ALA A 394 17.91 5.95 12.00
CA ALA A 394 17.94 6.26 10.56
C ALA A 394 18.58 5.12 9.76
N GLY A 395 19.64 4.51 10.29
CA GLY A 395 20.26 3.33 9.70
C GLY A 395 19.30 2.15 9.64
N LEU A 396 18.51 1.91 10.70
CA LEU A 396 17.47 0.87 10.74
C LEU A 396 16.34 1.17 9.76
N ALA A 397 15.91 2.42 9.64
CA ALA A 397 14.93 2.84 8.64
C ALA A 397 15.41 2.53 7.21
N ARG A 398 16.70 2.76 6.94
CA ARG A 398 17.32 2.39 5.67
C ARG A 398 17.36 0.88 5.45
N ALA A 399 17.70 0.09 6.48
CA ALA A 399 17.71 -1.36 6.41
C ALA A 399 16.30 -1.93 6.13
N GLU A 400 15.26 -1.38 6.73
CA GLU A 400 13.85 -1.73 6.43
C GLU A 400 13.48 -1.49 4.96
N LEU A 401 13.88 -0.36 4.38
CA LEU A 401 13.66 -0.09 2.96
C LEU A 401 14.42 -1.08 2.06
N LEU A 402 15.64 -1.45 2.42
CA LEU A 402 16.44 -2.43 1.69
C LEU A 402 15.79 -3.82 1.73
N ILE A 403 15.24 -4.25 2.88
CA ILE A 403 14.48 -5.51 3.00
C ILE A 403 13.30 -5.49 2.01
N ARG A 404 12.53 -4.42 1.97
CA ARG A 404 11.40 -4.29 1.05
C ARG A 404 11.80 -4.43 -0.41
N ARG A 405 12.98 -3.93 -0.78
CA ARG A 405 13.57 -4.03 -2.13
C ARG A 405 14.21 -5.38 -2.44
N GLY A 406 14.29 -6.29 -1.47
CA GLY A 406 14.97 -7.57 -1.65
C GLY A 406 16.50 -7.52 -1.50
N GLU A 407 17.07 -6.39 -1.05
CA GLU A 407 18.50 -6.19 -0.82
C GLU A 407 18.91 -6.68 0.57
N MET A 408 18.72 -7.99 0.82
CA MET A 408 18.82 -8.60 2.16
C MET A 408 20.22 -8.52 2.74
N SER A 409 21.25 -8.76 1.92
CA SER A 409 22.66 -8.74 2.35
C SER A 409 23.07 -7.35 2.84
N ALA A 410 22.65 -6.29 2.14
CA ALA A 410 22.93 -4.92 2.53
C ALA A 410 22.17 -4.54 3.81
N ALA A 411 20.89 -4.92 3.91
CA ALA A 411 20.08 -4.70 5.11
C ALA A 411 20.68 -5.41 6.33
N SER A 412 21.12 -6.67 6.17
CA SER A 412 21.76 -7.47 7.21
C SER A 412 23.05 -6.81 7.71
N ALA A 413 23.90 -6.33 6.78
CA ALA A 413 25.15 -5.68 7.13
C ALA A 413 24.92 -4.42 8.00
N ILE A 414 23.96 -3.56 7.60
CA ILE A 414 23.62 -2.35 8.35
C ILE A 414 23.05 -2.70 9.72
N ALA A 415 22.06 -3.59 9.79
CA ALA A 415 21.40 -3.92 11.05
C ALA A 415 22.35 -4.60 12.05
N GLN A 416 23.21 -5.54 11.59
CA GLN A 416 24.18 -6.19 12.43
C GLN A 416 25.28 -5.22 12.94
N ASP A 417 25.70 -4.26 12.09
CA ASP A 417 26.63 -3.22 12.55
C ASP A 417 26.04 -2.36 13.66
N ILE A 418 24.76 -1.99 13.50
CA ILE A 418 24.03 -1.22 14.53
C ILE A 418 23.90 -2.03 15.82
N VAL A 419 23.50 -3.30 15.73
CA VAL A 419 23.40 -4.17 16.92
C VAL A 419 24.72 -4.24 17.69
N ARG A 420 25.88 -4.32 16.99
CA ARG A 420 27.19 -4.35 17.66
C ARG A 420 27.54 -3.05 18.40
N ARG A 421 26.97 -1.91 17.97
CA ARG A 421 27.24 -0.59 18.56
C ARG A 421 26.29 -0.22 19.69
N LEU A 422 25.12 -0.87 19.75
CA LEU A 422 24.12 -0.62 20.78
C LEU A 422 24.34 -1.51 22.01
N THR A 423 24.06 -0.98 23.17
CA THR A 423 23.93 -1.80 24.40
C THR A 423 22.58 -2.51 24.43
N ASP A 424 22.47 -3.60 25.17
CA ASP A 424 21.21 -4.37 25.28
C ASP A 424 20.04 -3.54 25.84
N GLU A 425 20.34 -2.48 26.60
CA GLU A 425 19.36 -1.58 27.21
C GLU A 425 18.92 -0.44 26.27
N HIS A 426 19.59 -0.28 25.12
CA HIS A 426 19.24 0.79 24.19
C HIS A 426 17.84 0.57 23.58
N PRO A 427 16.96 1.59 23.51
CA PRO A 427 15.59 1.45 23.02
C PRO A 427 15.47 0.81 21.62
N ASP A 428 16.44 1.08 20.74
CA ASP A 428 16.46 0.57 19.37
C ASP A 428 17.10 -0.84 19.24
N HIS A 429 17.60 -1.44 20.33
CA HIS A 429 18.33 -2.71 20.28
C HIS A 429 17.43 -3.87 19.83
N ALA A 430 16.20 -3.93 20.33
CA ALA A 430 15.21 -4.92 19.92
C ALA A 430 14.84 -4.75 18.43
N TRP A 431 14.61 -3.52 17.99
CA TRP A 431 14.32 -3.24 16.57
C TRP A 431 15.50 -3.65 15.69
N ALA A 432 16.72 -3.28 16.04
CA ALA A 432 17.92 -3.65 15.30
C ALA A 432 18.07 -5.17 15.18
N SER A 433 17.83 -5.90 16.29
CA SER A 433 17.88 -7.35 16.32
C SER A 433 16.77 -8.00 15.48
N ASN A 434 15.54 -7.45 15.47
CA ASN A 434 14.45 -7.89 14.62
C ASN A 434 14.76 -7.69 13.12
N VAL A 435 15.30 -6.53 12.74
CA VAL A 435 15.67 -6.23 11.35
C VAL A 435 16.80 -7.16 10.90
N ALA A 436 17.83 -7.36 11.75
CA ALA A 436 18.92 -8.29 11.46
C ALA A 436 18.42 -9.72 11.33
N GLY A 437 17.55 -10.17 12.24
CA GLY A 437 16.93 -11.50 12.21
C GLY A 437 16.15 -11.74 10.92
N ARG A 438 15.31 -10.80 10.49
CA ARG A 438 14.58 -10.89 9.21
C ARG A 438 15.50 -10.99 8.00
N ALA A 439 16.50 -10.14 7.92
CA ALA A 439 17.44 -10.17 6.80
C ALA A 439 18.24 -11.47 6.74
N LEU A 440 18.61 -12.03 7.90
CA LEU A 440 19.26 -13.34 8.02
C LEU A 440 18.34 -14.49 7.61
N HIS A 441 17.08 -14.46 8.04
CA HIS A 441 16.06 -15.45 7.66
C HIS A 441 15.88 -15.49 6.13
N PHE A 442 15.74 -14.35 5.48
CA PHE A 442 15.61 -14.28 4.01
C PHE A 442 16.91 -14.64 3.25
N THR A 443 18.03 -14.81 3.93
CA THR A 443 19.29 -15.33 3.35
C THR A 443 19.61 -16.75 3.81
N SER A 444 18.62 -17.49 4.31
CA SER A 444 18.72 -18.89 4.75
C SER A 444 19.74 -19.14 5.88
N LYS A 445 19.94 -18.14 6.76
CA LYS A 445 20.80 -18.24 7.96
C LYS A 445 19.97 -18.39 9.21
N GLU A 446 19.18 -19.46 9.26
CA GLU A 446 18.12 -19.65 10.26
C GLU A 446 18.60 -19.65 11.71
N TYR A 447 19.73 -20.33 11.99
CA TYR A 447 20.27 -20.38 13.34
C TYR A 447 20.71 -19.00 13.85
N GLU A 448 21.33 -18.20 12.98
CA GLU A 448 21.73 -16.83 13.32
C GLU A 448 20.49 -15.92 13.47
N ALA A 449 19.49 -16.11 12.60
CA ALA A 449 18.22 -15.39 12.66
C ALA A 449 17.48 -15.69 13.95
N PHE A 450 17.35 -16.96 14.31
CA PHE A 450 16.71 -17.41 15.56
C PHE A 450 17.34 -16.73 16.78
N LYS A 451 18.67 -16.76 16.88
CA LYS A 451 19.40 -16.08 17.98
C LYS A 451 19.11 -14.57 18.01
N ARG A 452 19.00 -13.92 16.85
CA ARG A 452 18.69 -12.49 16.81
C ARG A 452 17.28 -12.21 17.30
N PHE A 453 16.31 -13.03 16.94
CA PHE A 453 14.93 -12.89 17.43
C PHE A 453 14.80 -13.21 18.93
N GLU A 454 15.59 -14.17 19.47
CA GLU A 454 15.66 -14.39 20.92
C GLU A 454 16.19 -13.16 21.67
N ILE A 455 17.22 -12.51 21.13
CA ILE A 455 17.76 -11.27 21.70
C ILE A 455 16.71 -10.17 21.60
N ALA A 456 16.07 -10.00 20.44
CA ALA A 456 15.01 -9.03 20.25
C ALA A 456 13.85 -9.21 21.23
N LYS A 457 13.40 -10.46 21.44
CA LYS A 457 12.34 -10.79 22.41
C LYS A 457 12.71 -10.37 23.82
N ARG A 458 13.98 -10.61 24.26
CA ARG A 458 14.44 -10.26 25.60
C ARG A 458 14.61 -8.76 25.83
N SER A 459 15.06 -8.02 24.82
CA SER A 459 15.31 -6.57 24.89
C SER A 459 14.11 -5.71 24.46
N ALA A 460 13.00 -6.33 24.02
CA ALA A 460 11.83 -5.61 23.54
C ALA A 460 11.14 -4.82 24.66
N THR A 461 11.01 -3.50 24.46
CA THR A 461 10.28 -2.59 25.35
C THR A 461 8.93 -2.16 24.78
N SER A 462 8.68 -2.41 23.50
CA SER A 462 7.43 -2.11 22.82
C SER A 462 6.68 -3.36 22.39
N ASP A 463 5.35 -3.30 22.35
CA ASP A 463 4.51 -4.41 21.86
C ASP A 463 4.84 -4.76 20.40
N GLN A 464 5.21 -3.76 19.59
CA GLN A 464 5.57 -4.01 18.19
C GLN A 464 6.85 -4.84 18.08
N ASP A 465 7.89 -4.50 18.85
CA ASP A 465 9.14 -5.30 18.87
C ASP A 465 8.91 -6.69 19.38
N GLN A 466 8.02 -6.85 20.36
CA GLN A 466 7.66 -8.17 20.92
C GLN A 466 6.92 -9.02 19.88
N LYS A 467 5.93 -8.44 19.17
CA LYS A 467 5.21 -9.11 18.08
C LYS A 467 6.15 -9.56 16.95
N ASP A 468 7.06 -8.68 16.55
CA ASP A 468 8.01 -8.96 15.46
C ASP A 468 9.03 -10.04 15.87
N ALA A 469 9.51 -10.01 17.11
CA ALA A 469 10.42 -11.02 17.64
C ALA A 469 9.76 -12.40 17.76
N LEU A 470 8.56 -12.47 18.34
CA LEU A 470 7.80 -13.71 18.45
C LEU A 470 7.47 -14.31 17.08
N TRP A 471 7.08 -13.44 16.12
CA TRP A 471 6.83 -13.89 14.75
C TRP A 471 8.09 -14.44 14.08
N GLY A 472 9.22 -13.77 14.25
CA GLY A 472 10.51 -14.28 13.77
C GLY A 472 10.91 -15.60 14.38
N LEU A 473 10.65 -15.80 15.70
CA LEU A 473 10.86 -17.07 16.40
C LEU A 473 9.93 -18.18 15.87
N VAL A 474 8.67 -17.89 15.58
CA VAL A 474 7.76 -18.86 14.96
C VAL A 474 8.32 -19.34 13.62
N LEU A 475 8.74 -18.43 12.74
CA LEU A 475 9.25 -18.80 11.41
C LEU A 475 10.56 -19.62 11.51
N THR A 476 11.50 -19.15 12.31
CA THR A 476 12.82 -19.80 12.40
C THR A 476 12.80 -21.07 13.23
N SER A 477 11.90 -21.21 14.22
CA SER A 477 11.76 -22.43 15.01
C SER A 477 11.29 -23.63 14.19
N ALA A 478 10.56 -23.39 13.09
CA ALA A 478 10.16 -24.46 12.19
C ALA A 478 11.34 -25.34 11.73
N GLU A 479 12.51 -24.75 11.61
CA GLU A 479 13.73 -25.48 11.19
C GLU A 479 14.72 -25.78 12.32
N ILE A 480 14.82 -24.86 13.29
CA ILE A 480 15.86 -24.92 14.33
C ILE A 480 15.39 -25.63 15.59
N ALA A 481 14.15 -25.42 16.01
CA ALA A 481 13.58 -25.92 17.25
C ALA A 481 12.06 -26.10 17.11
N PRO A 482 11.60 -27.09 16.30
CA PRO A 482 10.17 -27.26 15.98
C PRO A 482 9.28 -27.43 17.21
N GLU A 483 9.82 -28.03 18.26
CA GLU A 483 9.14 -28.24 19.54
C GLU A 483 8.81 -26.94 20.30
N MET A 484 9.51 -25.84 19.99
CA MET A 484 9.27 -24.53 20.62
C MET A 484 8.21 -23.71 19.91
N MET A 485 7.88 -24.05 18.68
CA MET A 485 7.02 -23.24 17.80
C MET A 485 5.63 -23.01 18.39
N SER A 486 5.02 -24.07 18.97
CA SER A 486 3.69 -23.95 19.60
C SER A 486 3.70 -22.95 20.75
N GLY A 487 4.75 -22.94 21.58
CA GLY A 487 4.86 -22.01 22.69
C GLY A 487 4.94 -20.54 22.23
N TYR A 488 5.61 -20.26 21.11
CA TYR A 488 5.64 -18.90 20.55
C TYR A 488 4.31 -18.48 19.92
N LEU A 489 3.58 -19.41 19.29
CA LEU A 489 2.23 -19.16 18.78
C LEU A 489 1.26 -18.89 19.92
N ASP A 490 1.30 -19.68 20.99
CA ASP A 490 0.46 -19.51 22.18
C ASP A 490 0.73 -18.15 22.86
N GLU A 491 2.01 -17.74 22.94
CA GLU A 491 2.37 -16.44 23.49
C GLU A 491 1.85 -15.28 22.62
N LEU A 492 1.94 -15.38 21.29
CA LEU A 492 1.38 -14.40 20.36
C LEU A 492 -0.14 -14.28 20.52
N GLU A 493 -0.85 -15.42 20.57
CA GLU A 493 -2.29 -15.47 20.71
C GLU A 493 -2.75 -14.90 22.06
N THR A 494 -2.11 -15.32 23.15
CA THR A 494 -2.49 -14.88 24.50
C THR A 494 -2.31 -13.39 24.71
N ARG A 495 -1.27 -12.78 24.10
CA ARG A 495 -0.95 -11.36 24.34
C ARG A 495 -1.57 -10.41 23.34
N PHE A 496 -1.84 -10.87 22.12
CA PHE A 496 -2.15 -9.96 21.00
C PHE A 496 -3.31 -10.45 20.11
N ALA A 497 -4.23 -11.29 20.64
CA ALA A 497 -5.34 -11.87 19.86
C ALA A 497 -6.27 -10.85 19.20
N ASP A 498 -6.38 -9.65 19.76
CA ASP A 498 -7.24 -8.57 19.22
C ASP A 498 -6.60 -7.85 18.02
N ASP A 499 -5.30 -8.04 17.78
CA ASP A 499 -4.59 -7.44 16.66
C ASP A 499 -4.82 -8.26 15.38
N ILE A 500 -5.42 -7.65 14.35
CA ILE A 500 -5.74 -8.34 13.09
C ILE A 500 -4.48 -8.85 12.37
N ASP A 501 -3.38 -8.12 12.42
CA ASP A 501 -2.13 -8.52 11.78
C ASP A 501 -1.50 -9.71 12.50
N VAL A 502 -1.66 -9.80 13.83
CA VAL A 502 -1.27 -10.99 14.62
C VAL A 502 -2.16 -12.18 14.26
N ARG A 503 -3.46 -12.01 14.09
CA ARG A 503 -4.36 -13.09 13.64
C ARG A 503 -3.96 -13.64 12.27
N PHE A 504 -3.51 -12.81 11.35
CA PHE A 504 -2.93 -13.26 10.08
C PHE A 504 -1.66 -14.07 10.29
N ARG A 505 -0.74 -13.60 11.14
CA ARG A 505 0.49 -14.34 11.50
C ARG A 505 0.19 -15.67 12.19
N LEU A 506 -0.80 -15.72 13.07
CA LEU A 506 -1.25 -16.95 13.71
C LEU A 506 -1.79 -17.97 12.70
N ALA A 507 -2.63 -17.54 11.73
CA ALA A 507 -3.14 -18.44 10.71
C ALA A 507 -1.99 -19.04 9.86
N VAL A 508 -0.99 -18.24 9.51
CA VAL A 508 0.21 -18.71 8.80
C VAL A 508 1.03 -19.68 9.65
N GLY A 509 1.35 -19.31 10.89
CA GLY A 509 2.16 -20.13 11.77
C GLY A 509 1.49 -21.45 12.13
N GLN A 510 0.18 -21.44 12.39
CA GLN A 510 -0.60 -22.65 12.65
C GLN A 510 -0.69 -23.58 11.43
N ALA A 511 -0.80 -23.02 10.20
CA ALA A 511 -0.75 -23.83 9.00
C ALA A 511 0.63 -24.49 8.82
N LEU A 512 1.70 -23.73 9.06
CA LEU A 512 3.07 -24.26 9.03
C LEU A 512 3.27 -25.38 10.07
N ALA A 513 2.78 -25.20 11.30
CA ALA A 513 2.84 -26.23 12.33
C ALA A 513 2.07 -27.50 11.95
N LEU A 514 0.91 -27.36 11.33
CA LEU A 514 0.13 -28.51 10.82
C LEU A 514 0.89 -29.24 9.70
N GLU A 515 1.47 -28.50 8.75
CA GLU A 515 2.27 -29.08 7.67
C GLU A 515 3.46 -29.90 8.21
N MET A 516 4.18 -29.39 9.19
CA MET A 516 5.27 -30.08 9.87
C MET A 516 4.79 -31.33 10.62
N ASN A 517 3.56 -31.33 11.13
CA ASN A 517 2.92 -32.50 11.73
C ASN A 517 2.26 -33.42 10.69
N SER A 518 2.62 -33.25 9.42
CA SER A 518 2.13 -34.08 8.29
C SER A 518 0.61 -34.06 8.12
N SER A 519 -0.03 -32.91 8.34
CA SER A 519 -1.47 -32.69 8.15
C SER A 519 -1.76 -31.26 7.73
N LEU A 520 -2.86 -31.07 6.98
CA LEU A 520 -3.40 -29.74 6.63
C LEU A 520 -4.85 -29.57 7.13
N VAL A 521 -5.34 -30.55 7.90
CA VAL A 521 -6.73 -30.56 8.37
C VAL A 521 -7.03 -29.32 9.19
N GLY A 522 -8.07 -28.57 8.77
CA GLY A 522 -8.50 -27.33 9.40
C GLY A 522 -7.61 -26.11 9.10
N ALA A 523 -6.51 -26.25 8.34
CA ALA A 523 -5.67 -25.12 7.95
C ALA A 523 -6.47 -24.12 7.11
N TRP A 524 -7.20 -24.59 6.11
CA TRP A 524 -7.97 -23.74 5.21
C TRP A 524 -9.09 -22.96 5.89
N ASP A 525 -9.80 -23.55 6.84
CA ASP A 525 -10.92 -22.90 7.54
C ASP A 525 -10.48 -21.61 8.25
N ARG A 526 -9.27 -21.62 8.82
CA ARG A 526 -8.67 -20.45 9.46
C ARG A 526 -8.37 -19.33 8.47
N TYR A 527 -7.86 -19.69 7.27
CA TYR A 527 -7.66 -18.70 6.18
C TYR A 527 -8.98 -18.14 5.69
N ALA A 528 -9.95 -19.00 5.40
CA ALA A 528 -11.26 -18.61 4.88
C ALA A 528 -11.96 -17.63 5.80
N ALA A 529 -11.90 -17.84 7.11
CA ALA A 529 -12.48 -16.96 8.12
C ALA A 529 -11.86 -15.55 8.15
N LEU A 530 -10.59 -15.40 7.74
CA LEU A 530 -9.86 -14.14 7.80
C LEU A 530 -9.74 -13.41 6.47
N LEU A 531 -10.06 -14.05 5.33
CA LEU A 531 -9.89 -13.45 3.99
C LEU A 531 -10.64 -12.13 3.82
N THR A 532 -11.84 -12.00 4.39
CA THR A 532 -12.62 -10.76 4.32
C THR A 532 -12.05 -9.64 5.19
N SER A 533 -11.17 -9.99 6.14
CA SER A 533 -10.56 -9.03 7.06
C SER A 533 -9.26 -8.43 6.54
N ILE A 534 -8.77 -8.85 5.35
CA ILE A 534 -7.51 -8.37 4.76
C ILE A 534 -7.48 -6.86 4.58
N GLN A 535 -8.64 -6.26 4.33
CA GLN A 535 -8.81 -4.82 4.22
C GLN A 535 -8.51 -4.03 5.51
N HIS A 536 -8.50 -4.68 6.67
CA HIS A 536 -8.27 -4.05 7.96
C HIS A 536 -6.80 -4.17 8.43
N THR A 537 -5.93 -4.75 7.63
CA THR A 537 -4.50 -4.87 7.93
C THR A 537 -3.85 -3.51 8.13
N ARG A 538 -2.89 -3.44 9.06
CA ARG A 538 -2.00 -2.29 9.27
C ARG A 538 -0.54 -2.64 8.96
N ASP A 539 -0.25 -3.93 8.80
CA ASP A 539 1.07 -4.45 8.44
C ASP A 539 1.04 -5.11 7.05
N PRO A 540 1.56 -4.41 6.03
CA PRO A 540 1.65 -4.95 4.68
C PRO A 540 2.40 -6.29 4.58
N LEU A 541 3.42 -6.50 5.42
CA LEU A 541 4.18 -7.75 5.43
C LEU A 541 3.33 -8.91 5.94
N ALA A 542 2.54 -8.70 7.01
CA ALA A 542 1.62 -9.71 7.52
C ALA A 542 0.57 -10.09 6.48
N ALA A 543 -0.01 -9.10 5.79
CA ALA A 543 -1.00 -9.33 4.75
C ALA A 543 -0.45 -10.08 3.53
N SER A 544 0.74 -9.68 3.02
CA SER A 544 1.37 -10.35 1.88
C SER A 544 1.73 -11.80 2.22
N THR A 545 2.27 -12.05 3.41
CA THR A 545 2.61 -13.39 3.89
C THR A 545 1.35 -14.25 4.06
N PHE A 546 0.27 -13.69 4.62
CA PHE A 546 -1.00 -14.38 4.77
C PHE A 546 -1.59 -14.80 3.43
N LEU A 547 -1.63 -13.91 2.44
CA LEU A 547 -2.15 -14.22 1.09
C LEU A 547 -1.29 -15.27 0.37
N ALA A 548 0.05 -15.12 0.44
CA ALA A 548 0.98 -16.06 -0.19
C ALA A 548 0.91 -17.44 0.47
N SER A 549 0.89 -17.52 1.80
CA SER A 549 0.75 -18.78 2.51
C SER A 549 -0.64 -19.41 2.31
N GLY A 550 -1.72 -18.61 2.24
CA GLY A 550 -3.04 -19.10 1.86
C GLY A 550 -3.06 -19.68 0.44
N ALA A 551 -2.31 -19.12 -0.50
CA ALA A 551 -2.13 -19.70 -1.83
C ALA A 551 -1.38 -21.02 -1.77
N SER A 552 -0.36 -21.16 -0.92
CA SER A 552 0.36 -22.43 -0.68
C SER A 552 -0.58 -23.49 -0.12
N VAL A 553 -1.31 -23.21 0.96
CA VAL A 553 -2.27 -24.16 1.57
C VAL A 553 -3.31 -24.63 0.55
N ALA A 554 -3.88 -23.70 -0.24
CA ALA A 554 -4.84 -24.07 -1.28
C ALA A 554 -4.19 -24.92 -2.40
N LEU A 555 -2.92 -24.65 -2.75
CA LEU A 555 -2.16 -25.43 -3.72
C LEU A 555 -1.96 -26.86 -3.21
N LEU A 556 -1.47 -27.03 -1.99
CA LEU A 556 -1.23 -28.34 -1.39
C LEU A 556 -2.51 -29.19 -1.27
N ARG A 557 -3.65 -28.56 -1.09
CA ARG A 557 -4.99 -29.20 -1.09
C ARG A 557 -5.55 -29.47 -2.51
N ALA A 558 -4.78 -29.18 -3.56
CA ALA A 558 -5.20 -29.24 -4.97
C ALA A 558 -6.38 -28.29 -5.32
N ASP A 559 -6.67 -27.27 -4.49
CA ASP A 559 -7.64 -26.23 -4.83
C ASP A 559 -7.00 -25.16 -5.71
N TYR A 560 -6.60 -25.57 -6.90
CA TYR A 560 -5.79 -24.76 -7.80
C TYR A 560 -6.46 -23.45 -8.25
N SER A 561 -7.79 -23.42 -8.26
CA SER A 561 -8.54 -22.21 -8.61
C SER A 561 -8.42 -21.14 -7.54
N VAL A 562 -8.50 -21.54 -6.28
CA VAL A 562 -8.30 -20.68 -5.12
C VAL A 562 -6.83 -20.27 -5.01
N ALA A 563 -5.91 -21.24 -5.11
CA ALA A 563 -4.46 -20.99 -5.09
C ALA A 563 -4.06 -19.93 -6.13
N ARG A 564 -4.54 -20.05 -7.36
CA ARG A 564 -4.31 -19.08 -8.43
C ARG A 564 -4.84 -17.69 -8.08
N ARG A 565 -6.06 -17.59 -7.53
CA ARG A 565 -6.68 -16.33 -7.15
C ARG A 565 -5.86 -15.63 -6.06
N LEU A 566 -5.52 -16.36 -4.99
CA LEU A 566 -4.74 -15.82 -3.88
C LEU A 566 -3.31 -15.45 -4.29
N ALA A 567 -2.64 -16.31 -5.09
CA ALA A 567 -1.30 -16.01 -5.60
C ALA A 567 -1.28 -14.74 -6.47
N LYS A 568 -2.31 -14.51 -7.31
CA LYS A 568 -2.44 -13.26 -8.06
C LYS A 568 -2.72 -12.06 -7.17
N GLN A 569 -3.58 -12.23 -6.18
CA GLN A 569 -3.87 -11.17 -5.21
C GLN A 569 -2.61 -10.82 -4.40
N ALA A 570 -1.87 -11.82 -3.93
CA ALA A 570 -0.59 -11.63 -3.26
C ALA A 570 0.43 -10.95 -4.17
N LEU A 571 0.53 -11.37 -5.45
CA LEU A 571 1.44 -10.80 -6.43
C LEU A 571 1.13 -9.30 -6.68
N ASN A 572 -0.13 -8.98 -6.94
CA ASN A 572 -0.54 -7.59 -7.11
C ASN A 572 -0.17 -6.77 -5.86
N TYR A 573 -0.50 -7.31 -4.69
CA TYR A 573 -0.17 -6.70 -3.41
C TYR A 573 1.35 -6.45 -3.25
N CYS A 574 2.18 -7.44 -3.58
CA CYS A 574 3.64 -7.33 -3.48
C CYS A 574 4.24 -6.34 -4.50
N VAL A 575 3.75 -6.36 -5.75
CA VAL A 575 4.20 -5.43 -6.80
C VAL A 575 3.85 -4.00 -6.43
N GLU A 576 2.64 -3.79 -5.96
CA GLU A 576 2.14 -2.50 -5.53
C GLU A 576 2.91 -1.93 -4.34
N LEU A 577 3.36 -2.81 -3.42
CA LEU A 577 4.12 -2.47 -2.21
C LEU A 577 5.64 -2.43 -2.41
N ARG A 578 6.13 -2.73 -3.62
CA ARG A 578 7.55 -2.97 -3.88
C ARG A 578 8.17 -3.97 -2.88
N LEU A 579 7.42 -5.00 -2.53
CA LEU A 579 7.91 -6.12 -1.73
C LEU A 579 8.60 -7.13 -2.65
N ASP A 580 9.66 -6.71 -3.31
CA ASP A 580 10.33 -7.48 -4.38
C ASP A 580 10.79 -8.86 -3.90
N PHE A 581 11.13 -8.99 -2.61
CA PHE A 581 11.48 -10.26 -2.01
C PHE A 581 10.34 -11.30 -2.02
N ALA A 582 9.08 -10.88 -1.95
CA ALA A 582 7.92 -11.78 -1.89
C ALA A 582 7.33 -12.10 -3.27
N VAL A 583 7.70 -11.34 -4.31
CA VAL A 583 7.22 -11.53 -5.69
C VAL A 583 7.58 -12.92 -6.22
N GLY A 584 8.77 -13.42 -5.89
CA GLY A 584 9.23 -14.75 -6.28
C GLY A 584 8.27 -15.85 -5.82
N SER A 585 7.96 -15.91 -4.53
CA SER A 585 7.05 -16.91 -3.96
C SER A 585 5.66 -16.85 -4.61
N CYS A 586 5.13 -15.65 -4.90
CA CYS A 586 3.85 -15.51 -5.59
C CYS A 586 3.87 -16.15 -6.98
N TYR A 587 4.95 -15.98 -7.75
CA TYR A 587 5.10 -16.63 -9.06
C TYR A 587 5.31 -18.13 -8.93
N ALA A 588 5.97 -18.64 -7.90
CA ALA A 588 6.10 -20.06 -7.62
C ALA A 588 4.72 -20.71 -7.41
N TYR A 589 3.90 -20.18 -6.51
CA TYR A 589 2.54 -20.67 -6.27
C TYR A 589 1.65 -20.50 -7.49
N LEU A 590 1.80 -19.43 -8.26
CA LEU A 590 1.07 -19.24 -9.51
C LEU A 590 1.46 -20.30 -10.55
N THR A 591 2.75 -20.66 -10.64
CA THR A 591 3.24 -21.73 -11.52
C THR A 591 2.61 -23.07 -11.15
N GLY A 592 2.64 -23.44 -9.85
CA GLY A 592 2.02 -24.66 -9.35
C GLY A 592 0.51 -24.72 -9.63
N ALA A 593 -0.21 -23.62 -9.33
CA ALA A 593 -1.66 -23.54 -9.56
C ALA A 593 -2.04 -23.63 -11.05
N GLU A 594 -1.32 -22.95 -11.95
CA GLU A 594 -1.58 -23.03 -13.39
C GLU A 594 -1.17 -24.43 -13.96
N THR A 595 -0.15 -25.09 -13.37
CA THR A 595 0.21 -26.50 -13.68
C THR A 595 -0.92 -27.43 -13.25
N GLY A 596 -1.44 -27.26 -12.03
CA GLY A 596 -2.57 -28.01 -11.52
C GLY A 596 -3.82 -27.87 -12.39
N LEU A 597 -4.09 -26.68 -12.92
CA LEU A 597 -5.21 -26.41 -13.86
C LEU A 597 -4.92 -26.82 -15.30
N ARG A 598 -3.78 -27.47 -15.58
CA ARG A 598 -3.32 -27.85 -16.95
C ARG A 598 -3.19 -26.68 -17.92
N ARG A 599 -2.94 -25.47 -17.42
CA ARG A 599 -2.72 -24.26 -18.22
C ARG A 599 -1.22 -24.06 -18.44
N PHE A 600 -0.59 -25.03 -19.08
CA PHE A 600 0.88 -25.14 -19.16
C PHE A 600 1.59 -23.92 -19.74
N ASP A 601 1.01 -23.23 -20.73
CA ASP A 601 1.58 -22.02 -21.28
C ASP A 601 1.60 -20.86 -20.25
N ARG A 602 0.57 -20.79 -19.41
CA ARG A 602 0.52 -19.81 -18.32
C ARG A 602 1.50 -20.17 -17.22
N ALA A 603 1.60 -21.45 -16.86
CA ALA A 603 2.56 -21.96 -15.92
C ALA A 603 4.01 -21.64 -16.35
N ARG A 604 4.36 -21.88 -17.64
CA ARG A 604 5.67 -21.55 -18.19
C ARG A 604 5.98 -20.03 -18.12
N ARG A 605 4.98 -19.18 -18.37
CA ARG A 605 5.15 -17.72 -18.23
C ARG A 605 5.38 -17.33 -16.78
N ALA A 606 4.61 -17.89 -15.84
CA ALA A 606 4.76 -17.63 -14.42
C ALA A 606 6.13 -18.10 -13.92
N TRP A 607 6.56 -19.31 -14.31
CA TRP A 607 7.90 -19.81 -13.97
C TRP A 607 9.02 -18.93 -14.54
N LYS A 608 8.87 -18.45 -15.78
CA LYS A 608 9.86 -17.54 -16.38
C LYS A 608 9.92 -16.20 -15.63
N ALA A 609 8.82 -15.71 -15.10
CA ALA A 609 8.80 -14.53 -14.24
C ALA A 609 9.47 -14.83 -12.89
N PHE A 610 9.19 -15.99 -12.26
CA PHE A 610 9.88 -16.48 -11.08
C PHE A 610 11.41 -16.54 -11.29
N SER A 611 11.88 -17.16 -12.36
CA SER A 611 13.32 -17.29 -12.65
C SER A 611 14.06 -15.95 -12.89
N ARG A 612 13.32 -14.87 -13.16
CA ARG A 612 13.86 -13.52 -13.32
C ARG A 612 13.80 -12.69 -12.04
N SER A 613 13.06 -13.14 -11.02
CA SER A 613 12.97 -12.43 -9.75
C SER A 613 14.35 -12.43 -9.05
N GLY A 614 14.69 -11.31 -8.41
CA GLY A 614 16.02 -11.11 -7.80
C GLY A 614 16.35 -12.09 -6.65
N VAL A 615 15.31 -12.65 -6.01
CA VAL A 615 15.43 -13.56 -4.86
C VAL A 615 16.24 -14.83 -5.19
N GLN A 616 16.12 -15.37 -6.40
CA GLN A 616 16.90 -16.54 -6.82
C GLN A 616 18.41 -16.30 -6.90
N ARG A 617 18.82 -15.03 -7.03
CA ARG A 617 20.26 -14.72 -7.15
C ARG A 617 20.97 -14.75 -5.81
N GLU A 618 20.27 -14.45 -4.73
CA GLU A 618 20.82 -14.35 -3.38
C GLU A 618 20.58 -15.59 -2.53
N ASP A 619 19.52 -16.37 -2.79
CA ASP A 619 19.17 -17.57 -2.03
C ASP A 619 19.20 -18.86 -2.87
N PRO A 620 20.18 -19.76 -2.64
CA PRO A 620 20.27 -21.05 -3.30
C PRO A 620 19.05 -21.96 -3.06
N TYR A 621 18.39 -21.84 -1.92
CA TYR A 621 17.16 -22.60 -1.58
C TYR A 621 16.04 -22.32 -2.59
N PHE A 622 15.70 -21.05 -2.81
CA PHE A 622 14.70 -20.66 -3.78
C PHE A 622 15.02 -21.08 -5.22
N ARG A 623 16.31 -21.14 -5.55
CA ARG A 623 16.74 -21.63 -6.87
C ARG A 623 16.38 -23.10 -7.04
N VAL A 624 16.66 -23.92 -6.04
CA VAL A 624 16.37 -25.36 -6.07
C VAL A 624 14.85 -25.62 -6.05
N GLU A 625 14.11 -24.87 -5.24
CA GLU A 625 12.64 -24.93 -5.22
C GLU A 625 12.06 -24.59 -6.60
N GLY A 626 12.55 -23.54 -7.26
CA GLY A 626 12.13 -23.17 -8.61
C GLY A 626 12.39 -24.27 -9.64
N LEU A 627 13.52 -24.95 -9.56
CA LEU A 627 13.83 -26.10 -10.44
C LEU A 627 12.92 -27.31 -10.13
N ALA A 628 12.56 -27.56 -8.88
CA ALA A 628 11.58 -28.58 -8.50
C ALA A 628 10.19 -28.28 -9.06
N ILE A 629 9.75 -27.02 -8.99
CA ILE A 629 8.47 -26.58 -9.58
C ILE A 629 8.49 -26.75 -11.12
N LEU A 630 9.60 -26.43 -11.80
CA LEU A 630 9.76 -26.65 -13.22
C LEU A 630 9.73 -28.13 -13.57
N ALA A 631 10.41 -28.98 -12.80
CA ALA A 631 10.39 -30.42 -13.02
C ALA A 631 8.98 -31.00 -12.88
N ARG A 632 8.18 -30.56 -11.90
CA ARG A 632 6.76 -30.93 -11.76
C ARG A 632 5.94 -30.48 -12.97
N LEU A 633 6.15 -29.28 -13.49
CA LEU A 633 5.51 -28.77 -14.69
C LEU A 633 5.84 -29.64 -15.91
N LEU A 634 7.12 -29.96 -16.14
CA LEU A 634 7.58 -30.81 -17.26
C LEU A 634 7.04 -32.23 -17.15
N ALA A 635 7.13 -32.85 -15.97
CA ALA A 635 6.59 -34.17 -15.71
C ALA A 635 5.06 -34.22 -15.94
N SER A 636 4.33 -33.18 -15.51
CA SER A 636 2.88 -33.09 -15.77
C SER A 636 2.51 -32.91 -17.27
N GLN A 637 3.46 -32.51 -18.10
CA GLN A 637 3.35 -32.43 -19.56
C GLN A 637 3.72 -33.76 -20.26
N GLY A 638 4.28 -34.72 -19.51
CA GLY A 638 4.75 -36.01 -20.01
C GLY A 638 6.19 -36.04 -20.47
N THR A 639 6.97 -34.98 -20.24
CA THR A 639 8.41 -34.90 -20.57
C THR A 639 9.27 -35.28 -19.34
N LEU A 640 9.21 -36.57 -18.95
CA LEU A 640 9.86 -37.07 -17.73
C LEU A 640 11.39 -36.96 -17.78
N ASP A 641 12.02 -37.22 -18.93
CA ASP A 641 13.46 -37.10 -19.08
C ASP A 641 13.97 -35.66 -18.88
N GLU A 642 13.22 -34.68 -19.41
CA GLU A 642 13.54 -33.23 -19.16
C GLU A 642 13.32 -32.85 -17.70
N ALA A 643 12.29 -33.42 -17.07
CA ALA A 643 12.03 -33.21 -15.65
C ALA A 643 13.17 -33.77 -14.79
N LEU A 644 13.66 -34.96 -15.10
CA LEU A 644 14.80 -35.57 -14.42
C LEU A 644 16.09 -34.79 -14.62
N ALA A 645 16.36 -34.32 -15.85
CA ALA A 645 17.51 -33.48 -16.15
C ALA A 645 17.50 -32.18 -15.33
N THR A 646 16.30 -31.53 -15.20
CA THR A 646 16.10 -30.34 -14.36
C THR A 646 16.39 -30.62 -12.89
N GLN A 647 15.97 -31.78 -12.38
CA GLN A 647 16.25 -32.20 -11.01
C GLN A 647 17.75 -32.50 -10.78
N THR A 648 18.43 -33.03 -11.79
CA THR A 648 19.87 -33.28 -11.72
C THR A 648 20.66 -31.97 -11.69
N GLU A 649 20.25 -30.96 -12.44
CA GLU A 649 20.82 -29.60 -12.35
C GLU A 649 20.66 -29.03 -10.93
N ALA A 650 19.48 -29.17 -10.34
CA ALA A 650 19.21 -28.76 -8.97
C ALA A 650 20.13 -29.44 -7.96
N ARG A 651 20.46 -30.71 -8.19
CA ARG A 651 21.34 -31.52 -7.31
C ARG A 651 22.74 -30.91 -7.15
N GLY A 652 23.25 -30.26 -8.20
CA GLY A 652 24.57 -29.59 -8.17
C GLY A 652 24.58 -28.27 -7.38
N ALA A 653 23.39 -27.72 -7.07
CA ALA A 653 23.20 -26.45 -6.37
C ALA A 653 22.60 -26.60 -4.96
N LEU A 654 22.53 -27.84 -4.43
CA LEU A 654 21.87 -28.11 -3.14
C LEU A 654 22.53 -27.33 -1.99
N PRO A 655 21.75 -26.50 -1.26
CA PRO A 655 22.20 -25.92 -0.01
C PRO A 655 22.35 -27.00 1.07
N SER A 656 23.03 -26.69 2.15
CA SER A 656 23.12 -27.56 3.33
C SER A 656 21.80 -27.79 4.06
N ARG A 657 20.74 -27.17 3.58
CA ARG A 657 19.38 -27.14 4.14
C ARG A 657 18.53 -28.32 3.67
N PRO A 658 17.59 -28.84 4.50
CA PRO A 658 16.70 -29.93 4.11
C PRO A 658 15.79 -29.57 2.94
N LEU A 659 15.72 -30.43 1.94
CA LEU A 659 14.91 -30.28 0.74
C LEU A 659 13.97 -31.47 0.55
N GLY A 660 13.20 -31.79 1.60
CA GLY A 660 12.30 -32.96 1.63
C GLY A 660 11.33 -33.00 0.44
N ALA A 661 10.69 -31.88 0.10
CA ALA A 661 9.78 -31.77 -1.04
C ALA A 661 10.49 -32.00 -2.40
N TYR A 662 11.70 -31.46 -2.57
CA TYR A 662 12.52 -31.72 -3.77
C TYR A 662 12.83 -33.19 -3.92
N LEU A 663 13.32 -33.87 -2.88
CA LEU A 663 13.69 -35.27 -2.89
C LEU A 663 12.47 -36.18 -3.10
N ALA A 664 11.32 -35.82 -2.50
CA ALA A 664 10.07 -36.55 -2.67
C ALA A 664 9.52 -36.43 -4.12
N THR A 665 9.64 -35.28 -4.75
CA THR A 665 9.30 -35.08 -6.17
C THR A 665 10.24 -35.86 -7.07
N LEU A 666 11.55 -35.85 -6.79
CA LEU A 666 12.54 -36.64 -7.51
C LEU A 666 12.22 -38.14 -7.44
N ALA A 667 11.85 -38.66 -6.25
CA ALA A 667 11.51 -40.08 -6.06
C ALA A 667 10.36 -40.51 -6.95
N VAL A 668 9.31 -39.70 -7.09
CA VAL A 668 8.16 -39.99 -7.96
C VAL A 668 8.58 -40.01 -9.44
N ILE A 669 9.42 -39.05 -9.87
CA ILE A 669 9.91 -39.00 -11.27
C ILE A 669 10.79 -40.21 -11.60
N GLU A 670 11.75 -40.55 -10.73
CA GLU A 670 12.63 -41.71 -10.87
C GLU A 670 11.83 -43.03 -10.91
N ALA A 671 10.86 -43.19 -10.00
CA ALA A 671 9.98 -44.34 -9.97
C ALA A 671 9.17 -44.49 -11.29
N ALA A 672 8.61 -43.40 -11.77
CA ALA A 672 7.82 -43.41 -13.02
C ALA A 672 8.66 -43.68 -14.28
N LEU A 673 9.94 -43.34 -14.28
CA LEU A 673 10.91 -43.71 -15.31
C LEU A 673 11.40 -45.17 -15.21
N GLY A 674 10.98 -45.92 -14.18
CA GLY A 674 11.42 -47.29 -13.97
C GLY A 674 12.76 -47.42 -13.22
N ASN A 675 13.33 -46.32 -12.72
CA ASN A 675 14.56 -46.36 -11.96
C ASN A 675 14.30 -46.60 -10.46
N ALA A 676 13.98 -47.87 -10.12
CA ALA A 676 13.66 -48.26 -8.75
C ALA A 676 14.78 -47.92 -7.74
N ALA A 677 16.06 -48.11 -8.14
CA ALA A 677 17.21 -47.83 -7.27
C ALA A 677 17.33 -46.32 -6.96
N GLY A 678 17.20 -45.47 -8.00
CA GLY A 678 17.22 -44.00 -7.83
C GLY A 678 16.06 -43.51 -6.97
N ALA A 679 14.85 -44.04 -7.20
CA ALA A 679 13.67 -43.72 -6.38
C ALA A 679 13.84 -44.07 -4.91
N ARG A 680 14.38 -45.27 -4.59
CA ARG A 680 14.66 -45.69 -3.19
C ARG A 680 15.74 -44.83 -2.52
N ASP A 681 16.83 -44.46 -3.25
CA ASP A 681 17.83 -43.52 -2.75
C ASP A 681 17.18 -42.17 -2.39
N ALA A 682 16.38 -41.62 -3.30
CA ALA A 682 15.68 -40.36 -3.07
C ALA A 682 14.73 -40.43 -1.87
N VAL A 683 13.93 -41.49 -1.73
CA VAL A 683 13.05 -41.73 -0.57
C VAL A 683 13.86 -41.85 0.73
N SER A 684 14.94 -42.63 0.74
CA SER A 684 15.81 -42.80 1.92
C SER A 684 16.36 -41.45 2.39
N ARG A 685 16.84 -40.64 1.47
CA ARG A 685 17.37 -39.29 1.75
C ARG A 685 16.28 -38.33 2.20
N ALA A 686 15.08 -38.39 1.59
CA ALA A 686 13.95 -37.59 2.02
C ALA A 686 13.56 -37.91 3.46
N ARG A 687 13.57 -39.16 3.87
CA ARG A 687 13.25 -39.61 5.24
C ARG A 687 14.24 -39.13 6.31
N GLN A 688 15.46 -38.80 5.93
CA GLN A 688 16.47 -38.21 6.82
C GLN A 688 16.27 -36.70 7.07
N GLN A 689 15.38 -36.06 6.32
CA GLN A 689 15.05 -34.65 6.48
C GLN A 689 13.93 -34.43 7.51
N ALA A 690 13.68 -33.14 7.84
CA ALA A 690 12.58 -32.76 8.71
C ALA A 690 11.21 -33.28 8.22
N ASN A 691 10.29 -33.50 9.13
CA ASN A 691 8.94 -33.97 8.80
C ASN A 691 8.21 -32.92 7.97
N SER A 692 7.56 -33.39 6.89
CA SER A 692 6.56 -32.61 6.16
C SER A 692 5.56 -33.58 5.52
N ILE A 693 4.34 -33.10 5.26
CA ILE A 693 3.32 -33.90 4.61
C ILE A 693 3.72 -34.27 3.16
N GLU A 694 4.40 -33.36 2.46
CA GLU A 694 4.90 -33.61 1.10
C GLU A 694 5.90 -34.76 1.08
N ARG A 695 6.84 -34.74 2.02
CA ARG A 695 7.85 -35.81 2.16
C ARG A 695 7.21 -37.16 2.42
N LEU A 696 6.26 -37.22 3.34
CA LEU A 696 5.58 -38.46 3.69
C LEU A 696 4.78 -39.00 2.51
N SER A 697 3.91 -38.20 1.95
CA SER A 697 2.95 -38.61 0.92
C SER A 697 3.63 -38.98 -0.41
N CYS A 698 4.56 -38.15 -0.90
CA CYS A 698 5.26 -38.44 -2.16
C CYS A 698 6.23 -39.63 -2.01
N SER A 699 6.81 -39.86 -0.82
CA SER A 699 7.62 -41.06 -0.60
C SER A 699 6.78 -42.33 -0.67
N LEU A 700 5.60 -42.36 -0.04
CA LEU A 700 4.69 -43.52 -0.12
C LEU A 700 4.20 -43.76 -1.54
N LEU A 701 3.88 -42.70 -2.29
CA LEU A 701 3.46 -42.80 -3.70
C LEU A 701 4.61 -43.35 -4.58
N ALA A 702 5.84 -42.88 -4.36
CA ALA A 702 7.01 -43.36 -5.10
C ALA A 702 7.31 -44.84 -4.78
N GLU A 703 7.22 -45.24 -3.50
CA GLU A 703 7.40 -46.64 -3.09
C GLU A 703 6.32 -47.55 -3.74
N ALA A 704 5.06 -47.12 -3.78
CA ALA A 704 4.02 -47.86 -4.47
C ALA A 704 4.36 -48.06 -5.97
N ILE A 705 4.79 -46.97 -6.66
CA ILE A 705 5.16 -47.08 -8.09
C ILE A 705 6.34 -48.04 -8.28
N VAL A 706 7.32 -48.01 -7.40
CA VAL A 706 8.51 -48.91 -7.45
C VAL A 706 8.08 -50.39 -7.37
N GLU A 707 7.14 -50.75 -6.48
CA GLU A 707 6.62 -52.12 -6.36
C GLU A 707 5.93 -52.61 -7.65
N ASP A 708 5.20 -51.71 -8.32
CA ASP A 708 4.58 -52.04 -9.63
C ASP A 708 5.62 -52.23 -10.72
N VAL A 709 6.65 -51.34 -10.77
CA VAL A 709 7.75 -51.45 -11.73
C VAL A 709 8.52 -52.76 -11.56
N GLU A 710 8.69 -53.23 -10.33
CA GLU A 710 9.32 -54.51 -10.01
C GLU A 710 8.38 -55.74 -10.19
N GLY A 711 7.14 -55.51 -10.49
CA GLY A 711 6.16 -56.61 -10.75
C GLY A 711 5.50 -57.17 -9.50
N HIS A 712 5.58 -56.50 -8.37
CA HIS A 712 5.02 -56.91 -7.10
C HIS A 712 3.59 -56.39 -6.91
N GLU A 713 2.64 -56.91 -7.71
CA GLU A 713 1.25 -56.42 -7.83
C GLU A 713 0.53 -56.30 -6.45
N SER A 714 0.68 -57.29 -5.54
CA SER A 714 0.02 -57.26 -4.22
C SER A 714 0.56 -56.16 -3.32
N ALA A 715 1.87 -55.94 -3.32
CA ALA A 715 2.54 -54.85 -2.59
C ALA A 715 2.14 -53.50 -3.15
N PHE A 716 2.11 -53.37 -4.50
CA PHE A 716 1.66 -52.18 -5.18
C PHE A 716 0.24 -51.79 -4.76
N ARG A 717 -0.72 -52.69 -4.80
CA ARG A 717 -2.14 -52.44 -4.44
C ARG A 717 -2.22 -51.94 -2.99
N THR A 718 -1.54 -52.63 -2.06
CA THR A 718 -1.54 -52.26 -0.63
C THR A 718 -0.95 -50.87 -0.40
N LEU A 719 0.22 -50.59 -0.99
CA LEU A 719 0.91 -49.33 -0.81
C LEU A 719 0.19 -48.17 -1.50
N ALA A 720 -0.33 -48.37 -2.70
CA ALA A 720 -1.05 -47.33 -3.44
C ALA A 720 -2.34 -46.93 -2.70
N THR A 721 -3.13 -47.90 -2.21
CA THR A 721 -4.33 -47.61 -1.39
C THR A 721 -3.98 -46.86 -0.11
N SER A 722 -2.92 -47.32 0.59
CA SER A 722 -2.44 -46.66 1.78
C SER A 722 -1.97 -45.24 1.52
N ALA A 723 -1.19 -45.01 0.45
CA ALA A 723 -0.71 -43.69 0.07
C ALA A 723 -1.86 -42.72 -0.27
N VAL A 724 -2.86 -43.16 -1.04
CA VAL A 724 -4.05 -42.35 -1.36
C VAL A 724 -4.81 -41.99 -0.07
N THR A 725 -5.02 -42.94 0.84
CA THR A 725 -5.73 -42.70 2.10
C THR A 725 -4.96 -41.73 2.99
N VAL A 726 -3.63 -41.84 3.10
CA VAL A 726 -2.79 -40.91 3.83
C VAL A 726 -2.90 -39.50 3.26
N CYS A 727 -2.82 -39.36 1.93
CA CYS A 727 -2.99 -38.06 1.26
C CYS A 727 -4.36 -37.42 1.57
N GLY A 728 -5.43 -38.22 1.50
CA GLY A 728 -6.80 -37.73 1.75
C GLY A 728 -7.01 -37.31 3.20
N ARG A 729 -6.62 -38.18 4.17
CA ARG A 729 -6.75 -37.86 5.59
C ARG A 729 -5.95 -36.68 6.03
N ALA A 730 -4.83 -36.40 5.38
CA ALA A 730 -3.99 -35.22 5.63
C ALA A 730 -4.43 -33.97 4.87
N GLU A 731 -5.44 -34.05 4.02
CA GLU A 731 -5.85 -33.00 3.07
C GLU A 731 -4.73 -32.56 2.12
N TYR A 732 -3.75 -33.42 1.84
CA TYR A 732 -2.63 -33.14 0.93
C TYR A 732 -2.86 -33.86 -0.42
N LEU A 733 -3.55 -33.19 -1.32
CA LEU A 733 -3.97 -33.79 -2.59
C LEU A 733 -3.06 -33.44 -3.77
N ASP A 734 -2.26 -32.38 -3.70
CA ASP A 734 -1.41 -31.94 -4.83
C ASP A 734 -0.34 -32.98 -5.21
N GLY A 735 0.30 -33.62 -4.22
CA GLY A 735 1.24 -34.71 -4.44
C GLY A 735 0.58 -35.94 -5.08
N LEU A 736 -0.66 -36.26 -4.67
CA LEU A 736 -1.45 -37.35 -5.27
C LEU A 736 -1.80 -37.02 -6.72
N VAL A 737 -2.26 -35.77 -7.00
CA VAL A 737 -2.55 -35.31 -8.37
C VAL A 737 -1.31 -35.37 -9.24
N PHE A 738 -0.16 -34.96 -8.72
CA PHE A 738 1.11 -35.07 -9.42
C PHE A 738 1.44 -36.52 -9.76
N ALA A 739 1.38 -37.44 -8.76
CA ALA A 739 1.77 -38.83 -8.93
C ALA A 739 0.86 -39.59 -9.93
N TYR A 740 -0.48 -39.48 -9.86
CA TYR A 740 -1.33 -40.16 -10.81
C TYR A 740 -1.28 -39.57 -12.24
N ARG A 741 -0.93 -38.34 -12.43
CA ARG A 741 -0.67 -37.75 -13.75
C ARG A 741 0.56 -38.33 -14.40
N VAL A 742 1.60 -38.55 -13.59
CA VAL A 742 2.86 -39.14 -14.01
C VAL A 742 2.75 -40.66 -14.17
N TYR A 743 2.03 -41.33 -13.26
CA TYR A 743 1.83 -42.77 -13.23
C TYR A 743 0.35 -43.14 -13.08
N PRO A 744 -0.45 -43.21 -14.19
CA PRO A 744 -1.91 -43.38 -14.14
C PRO A 744 -2.41 -44.69 -13.54
N ARG A 745 -1.59 -45.75 -13.47
CA ARG A 745 -1.96 -47.04 -12.83
C ARG A 745 -2.32 -46.87 -11.34
N LEU A 746 -1.87 -45.84 -10.68
CA LEU A 746 -2.32 -45.51 -9.32
C LEU A 746 -3.84 -45.31 -9.21
N LEU A 747 -4.50 -44.83 -10.28
CA LEU A 747 -5.95 -44.67 -10.33
C LEU A 747 -6.71 -46.01 -10.45
N GLU A 748 -6.10 -47.05 -11.04
CA GLU A 748 -6.76 -48.33 -11.29
C GLU A 748 -6.88 -49.17 -10.01
N VAL A 749 -5.89 -49.09 -9.14
CA VAL A 749 -5.70 -49.98 -8.01
C VAL A 749 -6.49 -49.54 -6.77
N ALA A 750 -6.67 -48.25 -6.57
CA ALA A 750 -7.36 -47.75 -5.39
C ALA A 750 -8.90 -47.83 -5.48
N GLN A 751 -9.47 -48.35 -6.58
CA GLN A 751 -10.92 -48.40 -6.77
C GLN A 751 -11.60 -49.46 -5.90
N GLU A 752 -10.87 -50.43 -5.42
CA GLU A 752 -11.41 -51.53 -4.60
C GLU A 752 -11.67 -51.09 -3.14
N ASP A 753 -11.07 -49.99 -2.72
CA ASP A 753 -11.28 -49.38 -1.41
C ASP A 753 -12.18 -48.13 -1.49
N ALA A 754 -13.24 -48.10 -0.70
CA ALA A 754 -14.28 -47.07 -0.78
C ALA A 754 -13.76 -45.70 -0.34
N GLU A 755 -12.88 -45.64 0.66
CA GLU A 755 -12.27 -44.38 1.15
C GLU A 755 -11.30 -43.83 0.10
N ALA A 756 -10.40 -44.66 -0.43
CA ALA A 756 -9.46 -44.28 -1.47
C ALA A 756 -10.16 -43.80 -2.75
N LEU A 757 -11.23 -44.52 -3.18
CA LEU A 757 -12.05 -44.14 -4.33
C LEU A 757 -12.71 -42.74 -4.13
N SER A 758 -13.22 -42.47 -2.93
CA SER A 758 -13.80 -41.18 -2.59
C SER A 758 -12.77 -40.03 -2.70
N ILE A 759 -11.56 -40.28 -2.20
CA ILE A 759 -10.43 -39.29 -2.25
C ILE A 759 -10.02 -39.07 -3.72
N LEU A 760 -9.90 -40.13 -4.52
CA LEU A 760 -9.56 -40.01 -5.95
C LEU A 760 -10.63 -39.25 -6.73
N ARG A 761 -11.91 -39.50 -6.48
CA ARG A 761 -13.00 -38.71 -7.09
C ARG A 761 -12.89 -37.22 -6.79
N ALA A 762 -12.69 -36.87 -5.52
CA ALA A 762 -12.49 -35.48 -5.09
C ALA A 762 -11.29 -34.86 -5.81
N SER A 763 -10.13 -35.52 -5.79
CA SER A 763 -8.89 -35.05 -6.41
C SER A 763 -9.04 -34.85 -7.93
N LEU A 764 -9.62 -35.81 -8.64
CA LEU A 764 -9.86 -35.77 -10.08
C LEU A 764 -10.84 -34.64 -10.47
N THR A 765 -11.84 -34.39 -9.63
CA THR A 765 -12.81 -33.31 -9.83
C THR A 765 -12.14 -31.94 -9.65
N GLN A 766 -11.41 -31.74 -8.55
CA GLN A 766 -10.71 -30.49 -8.23
C GLN A 766 -9.63 -30.15 -9.27
N SER A 767 -8.86 -31.14 -9.69
CA SER A 767 -7.80 -30.99 -10.69
C SER A 767 -8.31 -30.91 -12.13
N ARG A 768 -9.62 -31.16 -12.36
CA ARG A 768 -10.27 -31.23 -13.67
C ARG A 768 -9.71 -32.35 -14.58
N ASP A 769 -9.27 -33.46 -14.01
CA ASP A 769 -8.66 -34.57 -14.71
C ASP A 769 -9.72 -35.57 -15.25
N HIS A 770 -10.80 -35.05 -15.82
CA HIS A 770 -11.97 -35.86 -16.33
C HIS A 770 -11.59 -36.88 -17.36
N GLN A 771 -10.55 -36.65 -18.17
CA GLN A 771 -10.09 -37.64 -19.16
C GLN A 771 -9.38 -38.81 -18.48
N LEU A 772 -8.57 -38.54 -17.44
CA LEU A 772 -7.93 -39.60 -16.66
C LEU A 772 -8.97 -40.40 -15.86
N ALA A 773 -9.94 -39.71 -15.24
CA ALA A 773 -11.06 -40.35 -14.54
C ALA A 773 -11.82 -41.32 -15.46
N ARG A 774 -12.18 -40.90 -16.68
CA ARG A 774 -12.86 -41.75 -17.66
C ARG A 774 -12.03 -42.97 -18.10
N LYS A 775 -10.71 -42.76 -18.31
CA LYS A 775 -9.82 -43.89 -18.68
C LYS A 775 -9.67 -44.90 -17.54
N ALA A 776 -9.68 -44.46 -16.31
CA ALA A 776 -9.62 -45.30 -15.14
C ALA A 776 -10.99 -45.86 -14.71
N GLY A 777 -12.08 -45.51 -15.39
CA GLY A 777 -13.43 -45.99 -15.03
C GLY A 777 -14.01 -45.32 -13.76
N ILE A 778 -13.45 -44.21 -13.32
CA ILE A 778 -13.91 -43.49 -12.14
C ILE A 778 -14.94 -42.45 -12.55
N ASP A 779 -16.17 -42.61 -12.06
CA ASP A 779 -17.22 -41.61 -12.27
C ASP A 779 -17.00 -40.41 -11.31
N THR A 780 -16.68 -39.27 -11.89
CA THR A 780 -16.53 -38.00 -11.14
C THR A 780 -17.84 -37.22 -10.98
N GLY A 781 -18.98 -37.84 -11.34
CA GLY A 781 -20.31 -37.21 -11.39
C GLY A 781 -20.44 -36.23 -12.56
N SER A 782 -21.63 -36.16 -13.14
CA SER A 782 -21.96 -35.03 -14.03
C SER A 782 -21.93 -33.75 -13.17
N TYR A 783 -21.30 -32.72 -13.65
CA TYR A 783 -21.35 -31.40 -13.01
C TYR A 783 -22.81 -31.02 -12.74
N GLY A 784 -23.26 -31.17 -11.50
CA GLY A 784 -24.58 -30.75 -11.05
C GLY A 784 -24.65 -29.20 -11.12
N GLY A 785 -25.78 -28.72 -11.65
CA GLY A 785 -25.94 -27.32 -12.07
C GLY A 785 -25.85 -26.24 -11.04
N GLU A 786 -25.83 -26.52 -9.73
CA GLU A 786 -25.90 -25.49 -8.70
C GLU A 786 -24.57 -24.82 -8.41
N ASP A 787 -23.44 -25.52 -8.49
CA ASP A 787 -22.10 -24.92 -8.23
C ASP A 787 -21.61 -23.98 -9.35
N SER A 788 -22.09 -24.18 -10.59
CA SER A 788 -21.68 -23.34 -11.73
C SER A 788 -22.21 -21.91 -11.65
N LEU A 789 -23.37 -21.70 -11.04
CA LEU A 789 -23.97 -20.36 -10.83
C LEU A 789 -23.28 -19.60 -9.69
N ALA A 790 -22.85 -20.29 -8.64
CA ALA A 790 -22.12 -19.69 -7.53
C ALA A 790 -20.74 -19.15 -7.92
N MET A 791 -20.20 -19.57 -9.08
CA MET A 791 -18.93 -19.05 -9.62
C MET A 791 -19.07 -17.73 -10.37
N LEU A 792 -20.29 -17.33 -10.73
CA LEU A 792 -20.54 -16.11 -11.48
C LEU A 792 -20.72 -14.92 -10.51
N THR A 793 -20.14 -13.80 -10.86
CA THR A 793 -20.43 -12.54 -10.16
C THR A 793 -21.87 -12.11 -10.43
N PRO A 794 -22.50 -11.27 -9.60
CA PRO A 794 -23.83 -10.73 -9.86
C PRO A 794 -23.98 -10.16 -11.27
N ARG A 795 -22.95 -9.47 -11.77
CA ARG A 795 -22.94 -8.88 -13.10
C ARG A 795 -22.83 -9.91 -14.22
N GLU A 796 -22.09 -10.98 -14.00
CA GLU A 796 -22.01 -12.11 -14.96
C GLU A 796 -23.31 -12.94 -14.97
N LEU A 797 -24.04 -13.02 -13.84
CA LEU A 797 -25.37 -13.60 -13.78
C LEU A 797 -26.38 -12.78 -14.59
N ASP A 798 -26.36 -11.45 -14.48
CA ASP A 798 -27.18 -10.55 -15.31
C ASP A 798 -26.92 -10.78 -16.80
N VAL A 799 -25.64 -10.84 -17.19
CA VAL A 799 -25.22 -11.09 -18.57
C VAL A 799 -25.64 -12.50 -19.02
N LEU A 800 -25.49 -13.53 -18.17
CA LEU A 800 -25.90 -14.89 -18.49
C LEU A 800 -27.43 -14.99 -18.70
N GLN A 801 -28.21 -14.30 -17.90
CA GLN A 801 -29.68 -14.25 -18.02
C GLN A 801 -30.10 -13.57 -19.35
N LEU A 802 -29.43 -12.51 -19.77
CA LEU A 802 -29.70 -11.88 -21.07
C LEU A 802 -29.19 -12.71 -22.24
N LEU A 803 -28.08 -13.45 -22.03
CA LEU A 803 -27.60 -14.47 -22.98
C LEU A 803 -28.63 -15.59 -23.21
N SER A 804 -29.26 -16.08 -22.15
CA SER A 804 -30.28 -17.13 -22.23
C SER A 804 -31.54 -16.69 -23.00
N GLN A 805 -31.79 -15.36 -23.03
CA GLN A 805 -32.84 -14.73 -23.82
C GLN A 805 -32.46 -14.50 -25.31
N GLY A 806 -31.25 -14.94 -25.70
CA GLY A 806 -30.79 -14.86 -27.09
C GLY A 806 -30.17 -13.50 -27.50
N MET A 807 -29.99 -12.53 -26.57
CA MET A 807 -29.51 -11.17 -26.85
C MET A 807 -28.07 -11.17 -27.33
N THR A 808 -27.76 -10.39 -28.35
CA THR A 808 -26.40 -10.13 -28.86
C THR A 808 -25.58 -9.32 -27.85
N ASN A 809 -24.24 -9.27 -27.99
CA ASN A 809 -23.40 -8.45 -27.11
C ASN A 809 -23.72 -6.95 -27.19
N VAL A 810 -24.25 -6.48 -28.31
CA VAL A 810 -24.69 -5.08 -28.51
C VAL A 810 -25.96 -4.81 -27.71
N GLU A 811 -26.93 -5.73 -27.78
CA GLU A 811 -28.20 -5.63 -27.03
C GLU A 811 -27.99 -5.77 -25.52
N ILE A 812 -27.10 -6.70 -25.10
CA ILE A 812 -26.68 -6.83 -23.70
C ILE A 812 -26.02 -5.54 -23.21
N ALA A 813 -25.13 -4.96 -24.03
CA ALA A 813 -24.47 -3.72 -23.70
C ALA A 813 -25.46 -2.57 -23.51
N GLN A 814 -26.43 -2.44 -24.42
CA GLN A 814 -27.49 -1.44 -24.32
C GLN A 814 -28.38 -1.64 -23.07
N ARG A 815 -28.76 -2.91 -22.80
CA ARG A 815 -29.63 -3.23 -21.66
C ARG A 815 -28.97 -3.01 -20.30
N LEU A 816 -27.66 -3.26 -20.21
CA LEU A 816 -26.87 -3.13 -19.00
C LEU A 816 -26.09 -1.82 -18.87
N VAL A 817 -26.26 -0.91 -19.86
CA VAL A 817 -25.59 0.39 -19.93
C VAL A 817 -24.07 0.27 -19.84
N ILE A 818 -23.49 -0.67 -20.64
CA ILE A 818 -22.04 -0.90 -20.75
C ILE A 818 -21.61 -0.86 -22.22
N THR A 819 -20.30 -0.88 -22.48
CA THR A 819 -19.82 -0.95 -23.86
C THR A 819 -19.97 -2.36 -24.45
N SER A 820 -20.12 -2.48 -25.79
CA SER A 820 -20.15 -3.79 -26.46
C SER A 820 -18.86 -4.60 -26.20
N GLY A 821 -17.71 -3.92 -26.04
CA GLY A 821 -16.43 -4.52 -25.64
C GLY A 821 -16.50 -5.14 -24.24
N THR A 822 -17.08 -4.42 -23.29
CA THR A 822 -17.27 -4.91 -21.91
C THR A 822 -18.23 -6.11 -21.88
N ALA A 823 -19.34 -6.05 -22.62
CA ALA A 823 -20.25 -7.20 -22.73
C ALA A 823 -19.54 -8.43 -23.30
N LYS A 824 -18.69 -8.26 -24.32
CA LYS A 824 -17.88 -9.34 -24.90
C LYS A 824 -16.92 -9.96 -23.87
N VAL A 825 -16.30 -9.16 -23.02
CA VAL A 825 -15.42 -9.62 -21.94
C VAL A 825 -16.20 -10.44 -20.90
N HIS A 826 -17.37 -9.96 -20.47
CA HIS A 826 -18.23 -10.72 -19.56
C HIS A 826 -18.68 -12.06 -20.17
N VAL A 827 -19.10 -12.06 -21.42
CA VAL A 827 -19.45 -13.29 -22.12
C VAL A 827 -18.26 -14.26 -22.16
N HIS A 828 -17.05 -13.79 -22.44
CA HIS A 828 -15.84 -14.62 -22.43
C HIS A 828 -15.57 -15.23 -21.04
N HIS A 829 -15.67 -14.44 -19.99
CA HIS A 829 -15.52 -14.94 -18.61
C HIS A 829 -16.60 -15.96 -18.24
N ILE A 830 -17.84 -15.73 -18.66
CA ILE A 830 -18.94 -16.69 -18.45
C ILE A 830 -18.64 -18.02 -19.15
N LEU A 831 -18.20 -18.01 -20.42
CA LEU A 831 -17.82 -19.22 -21.15
C LEU A 831 -16.71 -19.98 -20.42
N GLU A 832 -15.72 -19.26 -19.93
CA GLU A 832 -14.59 -19.81 -19.17
C GLU A 832 -15.04 -20.41 -17.82
N LYS A 833 -15.90 -19.70 -17.08
CA LYS A 833 -16.42 -20.13 -15.77
C LYS A 833 -17.41 -21.30 -15.86
N LEU A 834 -18.25 -21.32 -16.88
CA LEU A 834 -19.17 -22.41 -17.13
C LEU A 834 -18.51 -23.63 -17.82
N GLY A 835 -17.23 -23.49 -18.21
CA GLY A 835 -16.47 -24.56 -18.88
C GLY A 835 -17.01 -24.92 -20.28
N VAL A 836 -17.67 -23.98 -20.96
CA VAL A 836 -18.26 -24.14 -22.27
C VAL A 836 -17.44 -23.45 -23.37
N ARG A 837 -17.53 -24.00 -24.61
CA ARG A 837 -16.64 -23.54 -25.70
C ARG A 837 -17.24 -22.42 -26.55
N ASN A 838 -18.53 -22.26 -26.55
CA ASN A 838 -19.21 -21.25 -27.36
C ASN A 838 -20.49 -20.74 -26.69
N ARG A 839 -21.03 -19.65 -27.27
CA ARG A 839 -22.21 -18.94 -26.78
C ARG A 839 -23.45 -19.89 -26.73
N LEU A 840 -23.63 -20.72 -27.74
CA LEU A 840 -24.79 -21.65 -27.80
C LEU A 840 -24.76 -22.61 -26.61
N GLN A 841 -23.59 -23.15 -26.29
CA GLN A 841 -23.41 -24.02 -25.13
C GLN A 841 -23.67 -23.29 -23.82
N ALA A 842 -23.30 -22.00 -23.73
CA ALA A 842 -23.58 -21.16 -22.53
C ALA A 842 -25.11 -20.95 -22.39
N VAL A 843 -25.81 -20.69 -23.48
CA VAL A 843 -27.28 -20.55 -23.48
C VAL A 843 -27.98 -21.83 -23.03
N LEU A 844 -27.61 -22.97 -23.61
CA LEU A 844 -28.18 -24.29 -23.25
C LEU A 844 -27.90 -24.57 -21.76
N ARG A 845 -26.68 -24.30 -21.31
CA ARG A 845 -26.29 -24.49 -19.91
C ARG A 845 -27.02 -23.56 -18.96
N ALA A 846 -27.24 -22.29 -19.36
CA ALA A 846 -28.04 -21.34 -18.59
C ALA A 846 -29.51 -21.78 -18.47
N GLN A 847 -30.11 -22.32 -19.52
CA GLN A 847 -31.48 -22.85 -19.49
C GLN A 847 -31.62 -24.05 -18.55
N GLU A 848 -30.64 -24.96 -18.53
CA GLU A 848 -30.58 -26.07 -17.57
C GLU A 848 -30.44 -25.57 -16.11
N LEU A 849 -29.61 -24.57 -15.89
CA LEU A 849 -29.26 -24.06 -14.56
C LEU A 849 -30.31 -23.12 -13.96
N LEU A 850 -31.02 -22.36 -14.78
CA LEU A 850 -32.04 -21.40 -14.37
C LEU A 850 -33.46 -21.99 -14.32
N GLY A 851 -33.62 -23.29 -14.54
CA GLY A 851 -34.89 -23.98 -14.47
C GLY A 851 -35.91 -23.59 -15.56
N GLN A 852 -35.46 -22.96 -16.65
CA GLN A 852 -36.24 -22.64 -17.83
C GLN A 852 -36.00 -23.74 -18.87
N GLY A 853 -36.46 -24.97 -18.59
CA GLY A 853 -36.56 -25.99 -19.58
C GLY A 853 -37.66 -25.68 -20.63
N PRO A 854 -37.58 -26.29 -21.88
CA PRO A 854 -38.43 -25.95 -23.00
C PRO A 854 -39.90 -26.09 -22.74
#